data_ad0129626f472f71d508d9c18aa36587
#
_entry.id   ad0129626f472f71d508d9c18aa36587
#
_cell.length_a   1.000
_cell.length_b   1.000
_cell.length_c   1.000
_cell.angle_alpha   90.00
_cell.angle_beta   90.00
_cell.angle_gamma   90.00
#
_symmetry.space_group_name_H-M   'P 1'
#
loop_
_entity.id
_entity.type
_entity.pdbx_description
1 polymer ?
#
loop_
_entity_poly.entity_id
_entity_poly.type
_entity_poly.pdbx_seq_one_letter_code
_entity_poly.pdbx_strand_id
1 'polypeptide(L)'
;MSGEKGRIALVCSCEDTMLLDGKALARGCGAGVEIRGAEQLCLAQLDRFEAALATGRPLTIACTAQAPLFSQEAEAAGAATPIFVNIRETAGWSTEGKQAGPKMAALIAAAAEHMPEIPLVSLESAGITLVLGRDEVAIAAAARLQEKLDITVLLTGDVPVAPPRQAGFPVMRGRARTASGYLGAFEVTVDGAAAPSPSSRAAYAWGKGKDGAISRADIILDLTGAAPLFPAHEVRQGYLRADPTDAAALERAIMAAGELVGSFDKPRFVTFDGKLCAHARNKREGCTRCLDLCPTGAITPGTGPLKDQVVISAEICAGCGACAAVCPTGAATYALPPTQALLRRLRRLLLTYADAGGEAPVVLLHDDAHGEALIDALARHGDGLPARVLPLRVNEVSSLDLAVFAGAFAWGAAAVRLLAPAKRGHGVDGVLRNIDYATAVMDGLGLTGPAPRAALLETDDPFSMGEALAALPRMAPGFAPARFEALGSPREMAQQGFRALREAASARVAVVALPEKAPFGLALVDQAGCTLCLACTSVCPTSAFTANPDRPELRFLEDACVQCGLCAATCPEKVITLEPRLNFALEAAQPLVVKAEEPAACPRCNKLFGTKASIARVKAKLSAHWMFADPARQALLDLCEDCRVLEATNGGIDPYAGAPRPVTKTTEDYLREAERAKRGES
;
A
#
# COMPACT_ATOMS: atom_id res chain seq x y z
N MET A 1 1.19 35.41 -17.62
CA MET A 1 0.48 34.38 -18.40
C MET A 1 1.19 34.26 -19.73
N SER A 2 2.23 33.43 -19.82
CA SER A 2 2.86 33.02 -21.07
C SER A 2 1.87 32.12 -21.78
N GLY A 3 1.40 32.49 -23.00
CA GLY A 3 0.48 31.68 -23.78
C GLY A 3 1.08 30.29 -24.02
N GLU A 4 0.60 29.27 -23.26
CA GLU A 4 0.91 27.89 -23.57
C GLU A 4 0.45 27.62 -25.01
N LYS A 5 1.42 27.35 -25.88
CA LYS A 5 1.12 26.86 -27.22
C LYS A 5 0.34 25.55 -27.03
N GLY A 6 -0.94 25.52 -27.41
CA GLY A 6 -1.80 24.35 -27.26
C GLY A 6 -1.15 23.08 -27.82
N ARG A 7 -1.51 21.94 -27.30
CA ARG A 7 -1.00 20.61 -27.71
C ARG A 7 -1.51 20.23 -29.11
N ILE A 8 -0.74 19.46 -29.87
CA ILE A 8 -1.21 18.79 -31.08
C ILE A 8 -1.40 17.31 -30.80
N ALA A 9 -2.54 16.74 -31.16
CA ALA A 9 -2.79 15.32 -31.16
C ALA A 9 -2.88 14.79 -32.60
N LEU A 10 -1.95 13.91 -32.96
CA LEU A 10 -1.95 13.22 -34.26
C LEU A 10 -2.72 11.91 -34.09
N VAL A 11 -3.80 11.76 -34.84
CA VAL A 11 -4.72 10.63 -34.77
C VAL A 11 -4.77 9.93 -36.11
N CYS A 12 -4.41 8.65 -36.15
CA CYS A 12 -4.30 7.87 -37.39
C CYS A 12 -5.43 6.85 -37.48
N SER A 13 -6.09 6.70 -38.64
CA SER A 13 -7.09 5.67 -38.89
C SER A 13 -6.47 4.26 -39.15
N CYS A 14 -5.14 4.18 -39.25
CA CYS A 14 -4.39 2.97 -39.53
C CYS A 14 -4.92 2.26 -40.80
N GLU A 15 -4.80 2.93 -41.96
CA GLU A 15 -5.31 2.47 -43.26
C GLU A 15 -6.84 2.23 -43.26
N ASP A 16 -7.59 3.12 -42.60
CA ASP A 16 -9.04 3.04 -42.44
C ASP A 16 -9.57 1.78 -41.78
N THR A 17 -8.69 1.09 -41.02
CA THR A 17 -9.12 -0.10 -40.20
C THR A 17 -9.94 0.32 -38.99
N MET A 18 -9.94 1.59 -38.63
CA MET A 18 -10.80 2.17 -37.56
C MET A 18 -11.36 3.53 -37.97
N LEU A 19 -12.59 3.80 -37.52
CA LEU A 19 -13.27 5.07 -37.77
C LEU A 19 -12.81 6.15 -36.78
N LEU A 20 -12.46 7.32 -37.29
CA LEU A 20 -12.14 8.50 -36.48
C LEU A 20 -13.33 9.48 -36.45
N ASP A 21 -13.97 9.64 -35.31
CA ASP A 21 -15.01 10.65 -35.10
C ASP A 21 -14.37 12.01 -34.71
N GLY A 22 -14.02 12.81 -35.69
CA GLY A 22 -13.43 14.12 -35.48
C GLY A 22 -14.28 15.08 -34.64
N LYS A 23 -15.62 14.93 -34.65
CA LYS A 23 -16.52 15.76 -33.82
C LYS A 23 -16.45 15.39 -32.36
N ALA A 24 -16.46 14.09 -32.03
CA ALA A 24 -16.29 13.61 -30.65
C ALA A 24 -14.89 13.95 -30.12
N LEU A 25 -13.85 13.76 -30.92
CA LEU A 25 -12.47 14.14 -30.58
C LEU A 25 -12.35 15.64 -30.26
N ALA A 26 -12.88 16.52 -31.12
CA ALA A 26 -12.82 17.95 -30.90
C ALA A 26 -13.61 18.40 -29.66
N ARG A 27 -14.80 17.85 -29.45
CA ARG A 27 -15.62 18.13 -28.23
C ARG A 27 -14.92 17.69 -26.94
N GLY A 28 -14.39 16.45 -26.93
CA GLY A 28 -13.80 15.88 -25.74
C GLY A 28 -12.44 16.49 -25.38
N CYS A 29 -11.54 16.64 -26.33
CA CYS A 29 -10.21 17.21 -26.08
C CYS A 29 -10.23 18.73 -25.82
N GLY A 30 -11.29 19.43 -26.28
CA GLY A 30 -11.47 20.85 -26.04
C GLY A 30 -10.51 21.74 -26.87
N ALA A 31 -10.68 23.07 -26.76
CA ALA A 31 -9.98 24.07 -27.56
C ALA A 31 -8.45 24.11 -27.37
N GLY A 32 -7.93 23.55 -26.30
CA GLY A 32 -6.48 23.49 -26.01
C GLY A 32 -5.71 22.42 -26.79
N VAL A 33 -6.42 21.53 -27.52
CA VAL A 33 -5.81 20.43 -28.27
C VAL A 33 -6.22 20.51 -29.73
N GLU A 34 -5.25 20.66 -30.60
CA GLU A 34 -5.45 20.64 -32.06
C GLU A 34 -5.40 19.19 -32.56
N ILE A 35 -6.50 18.69 -33.08
CA ILE A 35 -6.58 17.32 -33.62
C ILE A 35 -6.20 17.34 -35.09
N ARG A 36 -5.20 16.55 -35.47
CA ARG A 36 -4.79 16.35 -36.89
C ARG A 36 -4.95 14.89 -37.25
N GLY A 37 -5.82 14.60 -38.20
CA GLY A 37 -6.06 13.24 -38.71
C GLY A 37 -5.02 12.81 -39.74
N ALA A 38 -4.76 11.49 -39.78
CA ALA A 38 -3.94 10.82 -40.78
C ALA A 38 -4.51 9.44 -41.06
N GLU A 39 -4.14 8.85 -42.18
CA GLU A 39 -4.49 7.49 -42.59
C GLU A 39 -3.30 6.53 -42.42
N GLN A 40 -2.09 6.97 -42.76
CA GLN A 40 -0.84 6.22 -42.66
C GLN A 40 0.28 7.08 -42.07
N LEU A 41 0.14 7.56 -40.86
CA LEU A 41 1.08 8.52 -40.23
C LEU A 41 2.54 7.99 -40.18
N CYS A 42 2.72 6.70 -40.00
CA CYS A 42 4.06 6.06 -39.85
C CYS A 42 4.70 5.69 -41.21
N LEU A 43 4.01 5.86 -42.33
CA LEU A 43 4.49 5.53 -43.67
C LEU A 43 4.31 6.71 -44.64
N ALA A 44 3.26 6.67 -45.47
CA ALA A 44 3.06 7.63 -46.55
C ALA A 44 2.84 9.10 -46.08
N GLN A 45 2.52 9.31 -44.80
CA GLN A 45 2.21 10.64 -44.24
C GLN A 45 3.14 11.01 -43.08
N LEU A 46 4.38 10.49 -43.06
CA LEU A 46 5.37 10.84 -42.03
C LEU A 46 5.70 12.32 -42.03
N ASP A 47 5.63 12.96 -43.19
CA ASP A 47 5.75 14.43 -43.38
C ASP A 47 4.81 15.23 -42.48
N ARG A 48 3.61 14.71 -42.18
CA ARG A 48 2.66 15.37 -41.24
C ARG A 48 3.17 15.37 -39.81
N PHE A 49 3.87 14.30 -39.40
CA PHE A 49 4.51 14.23 -38.10
C PHE A 49 5.69 15.21 -38.01
N GLU A 50 6.55 15.26 -39.06
CA GLU A 50 7.68 16.18 -39.13
C GLU A 50 7.21 17.64 -39.11
N ALA A 51 6.13 17.96 -39.86
CA ALA A 51 5.51 19.30 -39.84
C ALA A 51 4.93 19.66 -38.46
N ALA A 52 4.41 18.68 -37.70
CA ALA A 52 3.95 18.90 -36.35
C ALA A 52 5.12 19.12 -35.37
N LEU A 53 6.21 18.35 -35.48
CA LEU A 53 7.45 18.55 -34.71
C LEU A 53 8.03 19.95 -34.90
N ALA A 54 8.07 20.43 -36.15
CA ALA A 54 8.61 21.75 -36.49
C ALA A 54 7.86 22.91 -35.81
N THR A 55 6.64 22.69 -35.31
CA THR A 55 5.88 23.71 -34.54
C THR A 55 6.45 23.98 -33.16
N GLY A 56 7.27 23.06 -32.59
CA GLY A 56 7.78 23.10 -31.21
C GLY A 56 6.69 23.01 -30.13
N ARG A 57 5.49 22.53 -30.48
CA ARG A 57 4.36 22.32 -29.57
C ARG A 57 4.44 20.90 -28.97
N PRO A 58 3.94 20.66 -27.74
CA PRO A 58 3.84 19.31 -27.18
C PRO A 58 2.97 18.42 -28.09
N LEU A 59 3.45 17.21 -28.40
CA LEU A 59 2.75 16.27 -29.27
C LEU A 59 2.18 15.11 -28.47
N THR A 60 1.00 14.64 -28.88
CA THR A 60 0.43 13.34 -28.52
C THR A 60 0.18 12.55 -29.79
N ILE A 61 0.69 11.32 -29.85
CA ILE A 61 0.49 10.43 -31.00
C ILE A 61 -0.41 9.29 -30.59
N ALA A 62 -1.55 9.17 -31.26
CA ALA A 62 -2.52 8.13 -30.98
C ALA A 62 -2.13 6.79 -31.65
N CYS A 63 -0.91 6.35 -31.39
CA CYS A 63 -0.32 5.10 -31.86
C CYS A 63 0.85 4.69 -30.96
N THR A 64 0.81 3.49 -30.40
CA THR A 64 1.91 2.90 -29.60
C THR A 64 2.75 1.94 -30.43
N ALA A 65 2.17 1.31 -31.47
CA ALA A 65 2.86 0.31 -32.28
C ALA A 65 4.13 0.85 -32.98
N GLN A 66 4.13 2.12 -33.36
CA GLN A 66 5.26 2.79 -34.01
C GLN A 66 5.91 3.85 -33.12
N ALA A 67 5.74 3.76 -31.79
CA ALA A 67 6.39 4.66 -30.85
C ALA A 67 7.91 4.74 -31.02
N PRO A 68 8.65 3.62 -31.30
CA PRO A 68 10.08 3.69 -31.55
C PRO A 68 10.45 4.59 -32.74
N LEU A 69 9.74 4.47 -33.88
CA LEU A 69 9.96 5.31 -35.06
C LEU A 69 9.79 6.80 -34.70
N PHE A 70 8.65 7.17 -34.14
CA PHE A 70 8.37 8.56 -33.81
C PHE A 70 9.29 9.14 -32.75
N SER A 71 9.78 8.30 -31.82
CA SER A 71 10.79 8.72 -30.83
C SER A 71 12.14 8.98 -31.48
N GLN A 72 12.59 8.12 -32.41
CA GLN A 72 13.84 8.32 -33.15
C GLN A 72 13.82 9.59 -34.02
N GLU A 73 12.71 9.83 -34.74
CA GLU A 73 12.55 11.02 -35.53
C GLU A 73 12.51 12.31 -34.68
N ALA A 74 11.84 12.24 -33.51
CA ALA A 74 11.82 13.38 -32.57
C ALA A 74 13.23 13.66 -32.00
N GLU A 75 13.98 12.62 -31.62
CA GLU A 75 15.37 12.73 -31.17
C GLU A 75 16.29 13.31 -32.25
N ALA A 76 16.18 12.80 -33.48
CA ALA A 76 16.95 13.28 -34.61
C ALA A 76 16.68 14.76 -34.91
N ALA A 77 15.44 15.21 -34.68
CA ALA A 77 15.04 16.61 -34.81
C ALA A 77 15.41 17.47 -33.58
N GLY A 78 15.98 16.91 -32.51
CA GLY A 78 16.26 17.60 -31.25
C GLY A 78 15.01 18.06 -30.50
N ALA A 79 13.87 17.40 -30.73
CA ALA A 79 12.58 17.73 -30.14
C ALA A 79 12.29 16.84 -28.90
N ALA A 80 11.37 17.29 -28.07
CA ALA A 80 10.89 16.48 -26.95
C ALA A 80 10.15 15.24 -27.45
N THR A 81 10.36 14.11 -26.77
CA THR A 81 9.67 12.85 -27.06
C THR A 81 8.15 13.02 -26.97
N PRO A 82 7.38 12.62 -28.00
CA PRO A 82 5.92 12.67 -27.96
C PRO A 82 5.32 11.76 -26.88
N ILE A 83 4.12 12.08 -26.45
CA ILE A 83 3.30 11.17 -25.64
C ILE A 83 2.59 10.20 -26.58
N PHE A 84 2.62 8.91 -26.24
CA PHE A 84 1.96 7.87 -27.03
C PHE A 84 0.72 7.35 -26.32
N VAL A 85 -0.33 7.05 -27.08
CA VAL A 85 -1.57 6.45 -26.57
C VAL A 85 -2.11 5.42 -27.56
N ASN A 86 -2.45 4.25 -27.03
CA ASN A 86 -3.08 3.21 -27.83
C ASN A 86 -4.59 3.50 -27.96
N ILE A 87 -5.04 3.85 -29.17
CA ILE A 87 -6.48 3.96 -29.48
C ILE A 87 -6.94 2.87 -30.44
N ARG A 88 -6.03 2.11 -31.01
CA ARG A 88 -6.34 1.07 -32.00
C ARG A 88 -6.92 -0.16 -31.31
N GLU A 89 -6.13 -0.83 -30.49
CA GLU A 89 -6.54 -2.03 -29.77
C GLU A 89 -7.50 -1.70 -28.60
N THR A 90 -7.37 -0.55 -27.99
CA THR A 90 -8.21 -0.17 -26.84
C THR A 90 -9.58 0.39 -27.22
N ALA A 91 -9.75 0.88 -28.47
CA ALA A 91 -10.98 1.57 -28.90
C ALA A 91 -11.41 1.26 -30.34
N GLY A 92 -10.54 1.44 -31.33
CA GLY A 92 -10.88 1.40 -32.75
C GLY A 92 -11.20 0.00 -33.26
N TRP A 93 -10.37 -0.98 -32.90
CA TRP A 93 -10.56 -2.38 -33.26
C TRP A 93 -11.56 -3.06 -32.32
N SER A 94 -12.83 -2.72 -32.53
CA SER A 94 -13.96 -3.27 -31.80
C SER A 94 -15.18 -3.29 -32.70
N THR A 95 -16.08 -4.24 -32.47
CA THR A 95 -17.39 -4.30 -33.13
C THR A 95 -18.21 -3.03 -32.88
N GLU A 96 -17.96 -2.34 -31.76
CA GLU A 96 -18.54 -1.02 -31.42
C GLU A 96 -17.60 0.16 -31.81
N GLY A 97 -16.58 -0.05 -32.64
CA GLY A 97 -15.60 0.98 -33.01
C GLY A 97 -16.19 2.27 -33.59
N LYS A 98 -17.37 2.18 -34.28
CA LYS A 98 -18.09 3.34 -34.77
C LYS A 98 -18.60 4.29 -33.67
N GLN A 99 -18.80 3.78 -32.45
CA GLN A 99 -19.26 4.54 -31.28
C GLN A 99 -18.09 4.91 -30.35
N ALA A 100 -16.86 4.53 -30.69
CA ALA A 100 -15.70 4.69 -29.83
C ALA A 100 -15.08 6.10 -29.84
N GLY A 101 -15.63 7.06 -30.58
CA GLY A 101 -15.14 8.46 -30.63
C GLY A 101 -14.96 9.08 -29.24
N PRO A 102 -15.97 9.06 -28.36
CA PRO A 102 -15.82 9.55 -26.98
C PRO A 102 -14.71 8.85 -26.19
N LYS A 103 -14.54 7.54 -26.35
CA LYS A 103 -13.47 6.76 -25.73
C LYS A 103 -12.09 7.19 -26.24
N MET A 104 -11.93 7.35 -27.54
CA MET A 104 -10.67 7.81 -28.14
C MET A 104 -10.29 9.20 -27.62
N ALA A 105 -11.25 10.15 -27.54
CA ALA A 105 -11.01 11.47 -26.98
C ALA A 105 -10.55 11.40 -25.52
N ALA A 106 -11.22 10.57 -24.73
CA ALA A 106 -10.91 10.36 -23.31
C ALA A 106 -9.50 9.80 -23.11
N LEU A 107 -9.11 8.79 -23.89
CA LEU A 107 -7.78 8.18 -23.82
C LEU A 107 -6.67 9.17 -24.20
N ILE A 108 -6.86 9.95 -25.27
CA ILE A 108 -5.92 11.00 -25.71
C ILE A 108 -5.76 12.06 -24.62
N ALA A 109 -6.85 12.54 -24.04
CA ALA A 109 -6.81 13.56 -23.01
C ALA A 109 -6.17 13.05 -21.71
N ALA A 110 -6.47 11.81 -21.31
CA ALA A 110 -5.89 11.19 -20.13
C ALA A 110 -4.39 10.91 -20.27
N ALA A 111 -3.93 10.52 -21.48
CA ALA A 111 -2.51 10.29 -21.73
C ALA A 111 -1.69 11.58 -21.64
N ALA A 112 -2.30 12.74 -21.88
CA ALA A 112 -1.64 14.05 -21.81
C ALA A 112 -1.43 14.56 -20.37
N GLU A 113 -2.02 13.91 -19.35
CA GLU A 113 -1.80 14.27 -17.95
C GLU A 113 -0.36 13.97 -17.52
N HIS A 114 0.24 14.93 -16.82
CA HIS A 114 1.62 14.81 -16.37
C HIS A 114 1.77 13.71 -15.32
N MET A 115 2.71 12.80 -15.55
CA MET A 115 3.14 11.80 -14.58
C MET A 115 4.46 12.26 -13.96
N PRO A 116 4.56 12.30 -12.62
CA PRO A 116 5.80 12.67 -11.94
C PRO A 116 6.89 11.62 -12.17
N GLU A 117 8.13 12.05 -12.07
CA GLU A 117 9.28 11.15 -12.07
C GLU A 117 9.22 10.17 -10.89
N ILE A 118 9.69 8.96 -11.14
CA ILE A 118 9.65 7.88 -10.17
C ILE A 118 10.99 7.84 -9.43
N PRO A 119 11.00 7.92 -8.09
CA PRO A 119 12.24 7.76 -7.34
C PRO A 119 12.76 6.32 -7.50
N LEU A 120 14.08 6.19 -7.68
CA LEU A 120 14.75 4.91 -7.83
C LEU A 120 15.48 4.52 -6.54
N VAL A 121 15.75 3.22 -6.40
CA VAL A 121 16.68 2.63 -5.43
C VAL A 121 17.60 1.69 -6.18
N SER A 122 18.92 1.85 -5.95
CA SER A 122 19.95 1.03 -6.60
C SER A 122 20.32 -0.15 -5.71
N LEU A 123 20.43 -1.32 -6.32
CA LEU A 123 20.92 -2.56 -5.71
C LEU A 123 22.26 -2.90 -6.34
N GLU A 124 23.27 -3.12 -5.51
CA GLU A 124 24.63 -3.44 -5.96
C GLU A 124 24.92 -4.92 -5.74
N SER A 125 25.41 -5.60 -6.76
CA SER A 125 25.82 -7.01 -6.68
C SER A 125 27.23 -7.17 -7.24
N ALA A 126 28.15 -7.62 -6.43
CA ALA A 126 29.51 -7.99 -6.86
C ALA A 126 29.56 -9.43 -7.42
N GLY A 127 28.45 -10.19 -7.38
CA GLY A 127 28.38 -11.56 -7.88
C GLY A 127 28.76 -12.63 -6.85
N ILE A 128 28.85 -12.30 -5.56
CA ILE A 128 29.07 -13.28 -4.49
C ILE A 128 27.84 -14.17 -4.39
N THR A 129 27.99 -15.44 -4.74
CA THR A 129 26.85 -16.35 -4.95
C THR A 129 26.92 -17.56 -4.01
N LEU A 130 25.82 -17.81 -3.31
CA LEU A 130 25.60 -19.03 -2.54
C LEU A 130 24.72 -19.99 -3.32
N VAL A 131 25.29 -21.10 -3.78
CA VAL A 131 24.57 -22.20 -4.45
C VAL A 131 24.16 -23.22 -3.42
N LEU A 132 22.86 -23.39 -3.20
CA LEU A 132 22.30 -24.41 -2.31
C LEU A 132 21.90 -25.64 -3.13
N GLY A 133 22.32 -26.82 -2.73
CA GLY A 133 21.93 -28.04 -3.42
C GLY A 133 22.13 -29.28 -2.58
N ARG A 134 21.69 -30.43 -3.08
CA ARG A 134 21.73 -31.70 -2.34
C ARG A 134 22.63 -32.75 -2.97
N ASP A 135 23.07 -32.51 -4.20
CA ASP A 135 23.79 -33.49 -5.02
C ASP A 135 24.72 -32.81 -6.03
N GLU A 136 25.20 -33.60 -7.02
CA GLU A 136 26.15 -33.20 -8.07
C GLU A 136 25.61 -32.09 -9.00
N VAL A 137 24.27 -31.90 -9.10
CA VAL A 137 23.65 -30.82 -9.90
C VAL A 137 24.12 -29.45 -9.44
N ALA A 138 24.23 -29.24 -8.11
CA ALA A 138 24.72 -27.97 -7.57
C ALA A 138 26.18 -27.71 -7.92
N ILE A 139 27.03 -28.76 -7.91
CA ILE A 139 28.44 -28.67 -8.32
C ILE A 139 28.55 -28.34 -9.81
N ALA A 140 27.72 -28.99 -10.63
CA ALA A 140 27.72 -28.77 -12.11
C ALA A 140 27.21 -27.33 -12.42
N ALA A 141 26.19 -26.84 -11.74
CA ALA A 141 25.71 -25.47 -11.89
C ALA A 141 26.78 -24.45 -11.50
N ALA A 142 27.44 -24.65 -10.36
CA ALA A 142 28.54 -23.82 -9.89
C ALA A 142 29.72 -23.79 -10.88
N ALA A 143 30.12 -24.94 -11.41
CA ALA A 143 31.20 -25.02 -12.37
C ALA A 143 30.92 -24.22 -13.67
N ARG A 144 29.67 -24.06 -14.07
CA ARG A 144 29.27 -23.26 -15.24
C ARG A 144 29.28 -21.77 -14.98
N LEU A 145 29.12 -21.36 -13.73
CA LEU A 145 29.01 -19.96 -13.30
C LEU A 145 30.33 -19.38 -12.77
N GLN A 146 31.32 -20.20 -12.43
CA GLN A 146 32.55 -19.79 -11.73
C GLN A 146 33.41 -18.76 -12.47
N GLU A 147 33.25 -18.61 -13.79
CA GLU A 147 33.98 -17.57 -14.55
C GLU A 147 33.34 -16.18 -14.41
N LYS A 148 32.07 -16.13 -14.00
CA LYS A 148 31.31 -14.88 -13.88
C LYS A 148 31.01 -14.49 -12.42
N LEU A 149 30.94 -15.46 -11.50
CA LEU A 149 30.49 -15.30 -10.15
C LEU A 149 31.50 -15.85 -9.15
N ASP A 150 31.57 -15.22 -7.97
CA ASP A 150 32.33 -15.73 -6.81
C ASP A 150 31.40 -16.69 -6.02
N ILE A 151 31.66 -17.99 -6.15
CA ILE A 151 30.72 -19.02 -5.75
C ILE A 151 31.16 -19.74 -4.48
N THR A 152 30.23 -19.96 -3.59
CA THR A 152 30.29 -20.97 -2.53
C THR A 152 29.13 -21.95 -2.70
N VAL A 153 29.40 -23.25 -2.73
CA VAL A 153 28.37 -24.30 -2.75
C VAL A 153 28.11 -24.79 -1.33
N LEU A 154 26.84 -24.87 -0.95
CA LEU A 154 26.38 -25.46 0.30
C LEU A 154 25.57 -26.73 -0.02
N LEU A 155 26.16 -27.89 0.27
CA LEU A 155 25.48 -29.19 0.13
C LEU A 155 24.63 -29.48 1.37
N THR A 156 23.32 -29.60 1.16
CA THR A 156 22.34 -29.76 2.24
C THR A 156 21.87 -31.21 2.44
N GLY A 157 22.31 -32.12 1.56
CA GLY A 157 21.90 -33.53 1.56
C GLY A 157 22.91 -34.47 2.21
N ASP A 158 22.46 -35.71 2.42
CA ASP A 158 23.30 -36.84 2.85
C ASP A 158 23.76 -37.72 1.67
N VAL A 159 23.45 -37.31 0.44
CA VAL A 159 23.88 -38.05 -0.78
C VAL A 159 25.40 -37.92 -0.91
N PRO A 160 26.12 -39.03 -1.09
CA PRO A 160 27.55 -38.99 -1.36
C PRO A 160 27.83 -38.23 -2.67
N VAL A 161 28.54 -37.13 -2.62
CA VAL A 161 28.95 -36.34 -3.79
C VAL A 161 30.47 -36.45 -3.96
N ALA A 162 30.90 -36.78 -5.14
CA ALA A 162 32.33 -36.91 -5.45
C ALA A 162 32.98 -35.52 -5.56
N PRO A 163 34.17 -35.28 -4.93
CA PRO A 163 34.86 -34.02 -5.13
C PRO A 163 35.34 -33.90 -6.61
N PRO A 164 35.21 -32.71 -7.23
CA PRO A 164 35.70 -32.48 -8.56
C PRO A 164 37.23 -32.61 -8.61
N ARG A 165 37.79 -32.92 -9.76
CA ARG A 165 39.23 -33.04 -9.95
C ARG A 165 39.99 -31.73 -9.67
N GLN A 166 39.37 -30.63 -9.98
CA GLN A 166 39.83 -29.28 -9.64
C GLN A 166 38.71 -28.53 -8.94
N ALA A 167 38.98 -28.03 -7.76
CA ALA A 167 38.05 -27.18 -7.02
C ALA A 167 38.22 -25.73 -7.42
N GLY A 168 37.36 -25.22 -8.26
CA GLY A 168 37.35 -23.79 -8.65
C GLY A 168 36.62 -22.88 -7.64
N PHE A 169 35.93 -23.49 -6.67
CA PHE A 169 35.12 -22.79 -5.66
C PHE A 169 35.01 -23.60 -4.36
N PRO A 170 34.78 -22.95 -3.22
CA PRO A 170 34.53 -23.61 -1.94
C PRO A 170 33.25 -24.47 -1.97
N VAL A 171 33.35 -25.67 -1.40
CA VAL A 171 32.19 -26.55 -1.16
C VAL A 171 32.08 -26.81 0.33
N MET A 172 30.95 -26.51 0.93
CA MET A 172 30.65 -26.69 2.33
C MET A 172 29.48 -27.63 2.50
N ARG A 173 29.37 -28.29 3.64
CA ARG A 173 28.14 -29.00 4.04
C ARG A 173 27.41 -28.17 5.08
N GLY A 174 26.08 -28.21 5.05
CA GLY A 174 25.22 -27.58 6.07
C GLY A 174 23.80 -27.44 5.57
N ARG A 175 22.93 -27.01 6.47
CA ARG A 175 21.53 -26.76 6.15
C ARG A 175 21.23 -25.28 6.35
N ALA A 176 20.80 -24.60 5.31
CA ALA A 176 20.25 -23.26 5.42
C ALA A 176 18.98 -23.30 6.28
N ARG A 177 18.99 -22.61 7.43
CA ARG A 177 17.88 -22.55 8.37
C ARG A 177 16.98 -21.35 8.10
N THR A 178 17.56 -20.17 7.97
CA THR A 178 16.87 -18.92 7.71
C THR A 178 17.70 -18.07 6.76
N ALA A 179 17.02 -17.25 5.97
CA ALA A 179 17.64 -16.24 5.16
C ALA A 179 16.93 -14.90 5.34
N SER A 180 17.68 -13.81 5.20
CA SER A 180 17.18 -12.43 5.19
C SER A 180 17.92 -11.62 4.14
N GLY A 181 17.44 -10.40 3.85
CA GLY A 181 18.09 -9.50 2.91
C GLY A 181 17.51 -9.51 1.49
N TYR A 182 18.29 -9.05 0.55
CA TYR A 182 17.93 -8.75 -0.84
C TYR A 182 19.16 -8.90 -1.77
N LEU A 183 18.99 -8.74 -3.06
CA LEU A 183 20.08 -8.78 -4.05
C LEU A 183 21.24 -7.83 -3.63
N GLY A 184 22.42 -8.40 -3.46
CA GLY A 184 23.61 -7.70 -2.97
C GLY A 184 23.80 -7.71 -1.44
N ALA A 185 22.82 -8.19 -0.67
CA ALA A 185 22.88 -8.17 0.79
C ALA A 185 22.08 -9.30 1.45
N PHE A 186 22.21 -10.52 0.96
CA PHE A 186 21.61 -11.69 1.64
C PHE A 186 22.48 -12.13 2.81
N GLU A 187 21.81 -12.56 3.87
CA GLU A 187 22.43 -13.24 5.02
C GLU A 187 21.69 -14.55 5.28
N VAL A 188 22.43 -15.66 5.26
CA VAL A 188 21.90 -17.02 5.45
C VAL A 188 22.50 -17.62 6.70
N THR A 189 21.65 -18.06 7.63
CA THR A 189 22.07 -18.82 8.82
C THR A 189 22.11 -20.29 8.46
N VAL A 190 23.27 -20.93 8.69
CA VAL A 190 23.55 -22.31 8.34
C VAL A 190 23.82 -23.12 9.61
N ASP A 191 23.13 -24.25 9.76
CA ASP A 191 23.38 -25.23 10.80
C ASP A 191 24.17 -26.43 10.24
N GLY A 192 25.01 -27.03 11.07
CA GLY A 192 25.90 -28.11 10.69
C GLY A 192 26.98 -27.72 9.67
N ALA A 193 27.34 -26.43 9.60
CA ALA A 193 28.34 -25.92 8.65
C ALA A 193 29.69 -26.61 8.86
N ALA A 194 30.16 -27.36 7.85
CA ALA A 194 31.41 -28.11 7.89
C ALA A 194 32.20 -27.98 6.58
N ALA A 195 33.50 -27.82 6.68
CA ALA A 195 34.41 -27.89 5.55
C ALA A 195 34.74 -29.34 5.19
N PRO A 196 35.00 -29.63 3.91
CA PRO A 196 35.41 -30.96 3.48
C PRO A 196 36.84 -31.27 3.95
N SER A 197 37.09 -32.56 4.21
CA SER A 197 38.47 -33.04 4.46
C SER A 197 39.26 -33.00 3.15
N PRO A 198 40.50 -32.49 3.17
CA PRO A 198 41.38 -32.50 1.97
C PRO A 198 41.66 -33.92 1.43
N SER A 199 41.47 -34.96 2.26
CA SER A 199 41.67 -36.37 1.87
C SER A 199 40.42 -37.06 1.31
N SER A 200 39.37 -36.31 0.98
CA SER A 200 38.17 -36.84 0.36
C SER A 200 38.49 -37.54 -0.97
N ARG A 201 37.93 -38.76 -1.21
CA ARG A 201 38.19 -39.57 -2.42
C ARG A 201 36.91 -39.80 -3.23
N ALA A 202 36.18 -40.87 -2.95
CA ALA A 202 34.98 -41.25 -3.68
C ALA A 202 33.79 -40.34 -3.35
N ALA A 203 33.78 -39.73 -2.18
CA ALA A 203 32.80 -38.75 -1.73
C ALA A 203 33.48 -37.77 -0.78
N TYR A 204 32.87 -36.58 -0.58
CA TYR A 204 33.30 -35.65 0.43
C TYR A 204 33.21 -36.26 1.83
N ALA A 205 34.32 -36.22 2.56
CA ALA A 205 34.37 -36.45 3.99
C ALA A 205 34.33 -35.10 4.74
N TRP A 206 33.49 -34.96 5.72
CA TRP A 206 33.20 -33.69 6.35
C TRP A 206 33.85 -33.56 7.72
N GLY A 207 34.34 -32.36 8.04
CA GLY A 207 34.79 -32.02 9.37
C GLY A 207 33.65 -31.92 10.36
N LYS A 208 33.96 -31.46 11.60
CA LYS A 208 32.96 -31.23 12.62
C LYS A 208 32.05 -30.06 12.24
N GLY A 209 30.74 -30.28 12.24
CA GLY A 209 29.73 -29.28 11.93
C GLY A 209 29.62 -28.21 13.06
N LYS A 210 29.29 -26.99 12.67
CA LYS A 210 28.98 -25.84 13.55
C LYS A 210 27.61 -25.31 13.22
N ASP A 211 26.74 -25.12 14.23
CA ASP A 211 25.44 -24.51 14.06
C ASP A 211 25.51 -22.98 14.17
N GLY A 212 24.56 -22.31 13.51
CA GLY A 212 24.44 -20.85 13.53
C GLY A 212 25.57 -20.12 12.80
N ALA A 213 26.24 -20.77 11.84
CA ALA A 213 27.19 -20.09 10.95
C ALA A 213 26.46 -19.14 10.02
N ILE A 214 27.05 -17.97 9.76
CA ILE A 214 26.44 -16.95 8.88
C ILE A 214 27.21 -16.95 7.56
N SER A 215 26.48 -17.08 6.45
CA SER A 215 26.98 -16.87 5.08
C SER A 215 26.34 -15.61 4.52
N ARG A 216 27.16 -14.75 3.89
CA ARG A 216 26.71 -13.56 3.17
C ARG A 216 26.90 -13.76 1.69
N ALA A 217 25.92 -13.34 0.91
CA ALA A 217 25.92 -13.46 -0.53
C ALA A 217 25.12 -12.34 -1.18
N ASP A 218 25.47 -12.00 -2.41
CA ASP A 218 24.68 -11.10 -3.24
C ASP A 218 23.55 -11.84 -3.93
N ILE A 219 23.77 -13.11 -4.28
CA ILE A 219 22.86 -13.98 -5.02
C ILE A 219 22.73 -15.32 -4.30
N ILE A 220 21.51 -15.85 -4.25
CA ILE A 220 21.26 -17.21 -3.78
C ILE A 220 20.65 -18.01 -4.94
N LEU A 221 21.31 -19.10 -5.33
CA LEU A 221 20.78 -20.09 -6.29
C LEU A 221 20.36 -21.35 -5.52
N ASP A 222 19.06 -21.53 -5.31
CA ASP A 222 18.49 -22.65 -4.56
C ASP A 222 18.05 -23.79 -5.48
N LEU A 223 18.84 -24.84 -5.50
CA LEU A 223 18.63 -26.10 -6.25
C LEU A 223 18.30 -27.27 -5.30
N THR A 224 17.84 -26.99 -4.08
CA THR A 224 17.58 -28.04 -3.09
C THR A 224 16.31 -28.83 -3.38
N GLY A 225 15.34 -28.27 -4.10
CA GLY A 225 13.98 -28.80 -4.23
C GLY A 225 13.18 -28.82 -2.91
N ALA A 226 13.74 -28.27 -1.82
CA ALA A 226 13.09 -28.16 -0.51
C ALA A 226 12.12 -26.96 -0.46
N ALA A 227 11.51 -26.67 0.71
CA ALA A 227 10.72 -25.48 0.91
C ALA A 227 11.58 -24.21 0.70
N PRO A 228 11.04 -23.15 0.09
CA PRO A 228 11.79 -21.92 -0.15
C PRO A 228 12.18 -21.23 1.16
N LEU A 229 13.33 -20.52 1.15
CA LEU A 229 13.82 -19.77 2.31
C LEU A 229 13.03 -18.49 2.57
N PHE A 230 12.31 -17.98 1.57
CA PHE A 230 11.52 -16.76 1.68
C PHE A 230 10.05 -17.04 1.32
N PRO A 231 9.07 -16.46 2.05
CA PRO A 231 7.70 -16.36 1.56
C PRO A 231 7.71 -15.54 0.27
N ALA A 232 6.81 -15.81 -0.65
CA ALA A 232 6.75 -15.15 -1.96
C ALA A 232 8.15 -15.10 -2.65
N HIS A 233 8.80 -16.25 -2.72
CA HIS A 233 10.15 -16.39 -3.27
C HIS A 233 10.24 -15.96 -4.74
N GLU A 234 9.16 -16.04 -5.48
CA GLU A 234 9.04 -15.65 -6.90
C GLU A 234 9.23 -14.16 -7.15
N VAL A 235 8.99 -13.32 -6.12
CA VAL A 235 9.18 -11.86 -6.20
C VAL A 235 10.38 -11.36 -5.39
N ARG A 236 11.22 -12.27 -4.88
CA ARG A 236 12.46 -11.92 -4.16
C ARG A 236 13.61 -11.84 -5.16
N GLN A 237 13.96 -10.62 -5.59
CA GLN A 237 15.07 -10.39 -6.50
C GLN A 237 16.40 -10.93 -5.92
N GLY A 238 17.17 -11.65 -6.75
CA GLY A 238 18.45 -12.25 -6.35
C GLY A 238 18.34 -13.61 -5.65
N TYR A 239 17.13 -14.07 -5.26
CA TYR A 239 16.88 -15.43 -4.81
C TYR A 239 16.26 -16.25 -5.96
N LEU A 240 17.09 -17.00 -6.63
CA LEU A 240 16.72 -17.82 -7.78
C LEU A 240 16.51 -19.26 -7.33
N ARG A 241 15.42 -19.86 -7.78
CA ARG A 241 15.05 -21.21 -7.36
C ARG A 241 14.63 -22.05 -8.56
N ALA A 242 15.14 -23.27 -8.61
CA ALA A 242 14.71 -24.26 -9.60
C ALA A 242 14.62 -25.65 -8.99
N ASP A 243 13.68 -26.46 -9.47
CA ASP A 243 13.70 -27.90 -9.21
C ASP A 243 14.87 -28.50 -9.95
N PRO A 244 15.82 -29.19 -9.29
CA PRO A 244 16.99 -29.77 -9.96
C PRO A 244 16.62 -30.88 -10.95
N THR A 245 15.40 -31.40 -10.94
CA THR A 245 14.89 -32.40 -11.88
C THR A 245 14.27 -31.79 -13.15
N ASP A 246 13.93 -30.48 -13.12
CA ASP A 246 13.45 -29.73 -14.29
C ASP A 246 14.64 -29.03 -14.98
N ALA A 247 15.14 -29.65 -16.03
CA ALA A 247 16.29 -29.14 -16.80
C ALA A 247 16.04 -27.72 -17.36
N ALA A 248 14.82 -27.43 -17.82
CA ALA A 248 14.50 -26.11 -18.38
C ALA A 248 14.45 -25.01 -17.29
N ALA A 249 13.91 -25.31 -16.12
CA ALA A 249 13.91 -24.39 -14.99
C ALA A 249 15.34 -24.18 -14.45
N LEU A 250 16.13 -25.23 -14.37
CA LEU A 250 17.54 -25.17 -13.97
C LEU A 250 18.35 -24.27 -14.91
N GLU A 251 18.22 -24.45 -16.23
CA GLU A 251 18.91 -23.61 -17.20
C GLU A 251 18.53 -22.14 -17.09
N ARG A 252 17.25 -21.84 -16.97
CA ARG A 252 16.78 -20.47 -16.77
C ARG A 252 17.37 -19.84 -15.50
N ALA A 253 17.40 -20.59 -14.39
CA ALA A 253 17.94 -20.10 -13.13
C ALA A 253 19.46 -19.85 -13.20
N ILE A 254 20.22 -20.75 -13.87
CA ILE A 254 21.66 -20.57 -14.09
C ILE A 254 21.94 -19.32 -14.95
N MET A 255 21.22 -19.16 -16.07
CA MET A 255 21.37 -17.98 -16.92
C MET A 255 21.06 -16.69 -16.15
N ALA A 256 19.92 -16.66 -15.45
CA ALA A 256 19.51 -15.50 -14.65
C ALA A 256 20.53 -15.15 -13.55
N ALA A 257 21.13 -16.14 -12.89
CA ALA A 257 22.18 -15.89 -11.90
C ALA A 257 23.40 -15.19 -12.51
N GLY A 258 23.82 -15.62 -13.71
CA GLY A 258 24.97 -15.04 -14.41
C GLY A 258 24.78 -13.60 -14.90
N GLU A 259 23.56 -13.09 -14.89
CA GLU A 259 23.21 -11.72 -15.29
C GLU A 259 23.08 -10.75 -14.11
N LEU A 260 23.14 -11.24 -12.85
CA LEU A 260 22.94 -10.44 -11.65
C LEU A 260 24.23 -9.84 -11.07
N VAL A 261 25.14 -9.36 -11.92
CA VAL A 261 26.37 -8.65 -11.51
C VAL A 261 26.29 -7.20 -11.99
N GLY A 262 26.51 -6.25 -11.09
CA GLY A 262 26.49 -4.82 -11.38
C GLY A 262 25.50 -4.05 -10.52
N SER A 263 25.10 -2.88 -11.00
CA SER A 263 24.14 -1.99 -10.37
C SER A 263 22.77 -2.12 -11.04
N PHE A 264 21.71 -2.30 -10.24
CA PHE A 264 20.34 -2.53 -10.70
C PHE A 264 19.41 -1.49 -10.08
N ASP A 265 18.95 -0.56 -10.91
CA ASP A 265 17.98 0.43 -10.48
C ASP A 265 16.57 -0.15 -10.54
N LYS A 266 15.83 0.02 -9.46
CA LYS A 266 14.41 -0.32 -9.42
C LYS A 266 13.58 0.83 -8.86
N PRO A 267 12.28 0.93 -9.21
CA PRO A 267 11.40 1.93 -8.63
C PRO A 267 11.30 1.80 -7.11
N ARG A 268 11.34 2.93 -6.41
CA ARG A 268 10.88 3.01 -5.03
C ARG A 268 9.36 3.08 -5.06
N PHE A 269 8.70 1.93 -5.02
CA PHE A 269 7.26 1.79 -5.21
C PHE A 269 6.41 2.47 -4.14
N VAL A 270 6.93 2.62 -2.92
CA VAL A 270 6.19 3.15 -1.78
C VAL A 270 6.99 4.25 -1.11
N THR A 271 6.36 5.41 -0.90
CA THR A 271 6.85 6.47 -0.02
C THR A 271 6.21 6.32 1.35
N PHE A 272 6.96 6.65 2.42
CA PHE A 272 6.50 6.44 3.78
C PHE A 272 6.83 7.63 4.69
N ASP A 273 5.79 8.19 5.34
CA ASP A 273 5.93 9.20 6.40
C ASP A 273 5.61 8.58 7.75
N GLY A 274 6.66 8.28 8.53
CA GLY A 274 6.50 7.66 9.85
C GLY A 274 5.76 8.52 10.87
N LYS A 275 5.70 9.85 10.70
CA LYS A 275 4.96 10.75 11.59
C LYS A 275 3.45 10.50 11.56
N LEU A 276 2.94 10.09 10.39
CA LEU A 276 1.53 9.76 10.17
C LEU A 276 1.20 8.31 10.56
N CYS A 277 2.21 7.47 10.82
CA CYS A 277 1.98 6.05 11.08
C CYS A 277 1.21 5.84 12.39
N ALA A 278 0.17 5.00 12.31
CA ALA A 278 -0.67 4.63 13.45
C ALA A 278 -0.31 3.25 14.04
N HIS A 279 0.90 2.72 13.75
CA HIS A 279 1.30 1.38 14.16
C HIS A 279 1.34 1.23 15.67
N ALA A 280 2.07 2.10 16.36
CA ALA A 280 2.17 2.04 17.82
C ALA A 280 2.33 3.45 18.43
N ARG A 281 1.94 3.59 19.68
CA ARG A 281 2.20 4.75 20.53
C ARG A 281 2.25 4.31 21.99
N ASN A 282 3.17 4.86 22.78
CA ASN A 282 3.29 4.59 24.21
C ASN A 282 3.31 3.09 24.55
N LYS A 283 4.03 2.26 23.78
CA LYS A 283 4.11 0.79 23.91
C LYS A 283 2.77 0.07 23.71
N ARG A 284 1.81 0.69 23.07
CA ARG A 284 0.55 0.07 22.65
C ARG A 284 0.55 -0.06 21.14
N GLU A 285 0.21 -1.24 20.68
CA GLU A 285 0.04 -1.53 19.26
C GLU A 285 -1.36 -1.10 18.81
N GLY A 286 -1.43 -0.52 17.62
CA GLY A 286 -2.66 -0.05 16.98
C GLY A 286 -2.83 -0.72 15.62
N CYS A 287 -2.45 -0.01 14.54
CA CYS A 287 -2.67 -0.45 13.16
C CYS A 287 -1.58 -1.44 12.68
N THR A 288 -1.99 -2.62 12.20
CA THR A 288 -1.11 -3.65 11.61
C THR A 288 -1.39 -3.92 10.15
N ARG A 289 -2.31 -3.18 9.51
CA ARG A 289 -2.88 -3.49 8.18
C ARG A 289 -1.84 -3.78 7.09
N CYS A 290 -0.77 -3.00 7.03
CA CYS A 290 0.28 -3.17 6.04
C CYS A 290 1.23 -4.34 6.37
N LEU A 291 1.45 -4.64 7.66
CA LEU A 291 2.22 -5.80 8.11
C LEU A 291 1.53 -7.11 7.70
N ASP A 292 0.21 -7.18 7.88
CA ASP A 292 -0.60 -8.37 7.62
C ASP A 292 -0.67 -8.72 6.12
N LEU A 293 -0.41 -7.75 5.23
CA LEU A 293 -0.58 -7.90 3.77
C LEU A 293 0.73 -7.98 2.99
N CYS A 294 1.89 -7.66 3.61
CA CYS A 294 3.15 -7.62 2.88
C CYS A 294 3.65 -9.03 2.55
N PRO A 295 3.63 -9.48 1.28
CA PRO A 295 3.98 -10.85 0.92
C PRO A 295 5.48 -11.12 1.06
N THR A 296 6.33 -10.11 0.83
CA THR A 296 7.79 -10.27 0.81
C THR A 296 8.47 -10.05 2.15
N GLY A 297 7.70 -9.63 3.19
CA GLY A 297 8.28 -9.22 4.47
C GLY A 297 9.11 -7.93 4.39
N ALA A 298 8.87 -7.08 3.38
CA ALA A 298 9.51 -5.77 3.26
C ALA A 298 9.11 -4.79 4.36
N ILE A 299 8.00 -5.08 5.08
CA ILE A 299 7.48 -4.24 6.15
C ILE A 299 7.68 -4.96 7.48
N THR A 300 8.32 -4.29 8.41
CA THR A 300 8.56 -4.80 9.77
C THR A 300 8.19 -3.76 10.82
N PRO A 301 7.82 -4.16 12.05
CA PRO A 301 7.72 -3.24 13.17
C PRO A 301 9.07 -2.52 13.39
N GLY A 302 9.01 -1.23 13.63
CA GLY A 302 10.21 -0.45 13.94
C GLY A 302 10.78 -0.82 15.31
N THR A 303 12.08 -0.57 15.49
CA THR A 303 12.80 -0.83 16.74
C THR A 303 13.53 0.42 17.21
N GLY A 304 13.92 0.49 18.48
CA GLY A 304 14.65 1.61 19.04
C GLY A 304 13.91 2.95 18.87
N PRO A 305 14.51 3.95 18.21
CA PRO A 305 13.88 5.25 17.96
C PRO A 305 12.63 5.17 17.06
N LEU A 306 12.52 4.14 16.22
CA LEU A 306 11.43 3.94 15.26
C LEU A 306 10.31 3.02 15.78
N LYS A 307 10.33 2.64 17.06
CA LYS A 307 9.38 1.66 17.68
C LYS A 307 7.89 2.00 17.53
N ASP A 308 7.55 3.24 17.26
CA ASP A 308 6.15 3.70 17.15
C ASP A 308 5.63 3.64 15.70
N GLN A 309 6.44 3.23 14.74
CA GLN A 309 6.10 3.12 13.32
C GLN A 309 6.56 1.79 12.73
N VAL A 310 6.11 1.47 11.54
CA VAL A 310 6.70 0.39 10.73
C VAL A 310 7.93 0.91 9.98
N VAL A 311 8.77 -0.02 9.53
CA VAL A 311 9.88 0.25 8.61
C VAL A 311 9.60 -0.47 7.31
N ILE A 312 9.76 0.21 6.18
CA ILE A 312 9.56 -0.34 4.83
C ILE A 312 10.90 -0.36 4.11
N SER A 313 11.42 -1.56 3.80
CA SER A 313 12.62 -1.70 2.97
C SER A 313 12.24 -1.55 1.50
N ALA A 314 12.80 -0.53 0.84
CA ALA A 314 12.62 -0.30 -0.59
C ALA A 314 13.30 -1.40 -1.42
N GLU A 315 14.40 -1.95 -0.92
CA GLU A 315 15.20 -2.99 -1.55
C GLU A 315 14.45 -4.33 -1.62
N ILE A 316 13.70 -4.66 -0.56
CA ILE A 316 12.90 -5.90 -0.48
C ILE A 316 11.54 -5.74 -1.16
N CYS A 317 11.00 -4.52 -1.20
CA CYS A 317 9.65 -4.25 -1.70
C CYS A 317 9.48 -4.70 -3.15
N ALA A 318 8.50 -5.56 -3.44
CA ALA A 318 8.21 -6.04 -4.80
C ALA A 318 7.23 -5.16 -5.59
N GLY A 319 6.71 -4.09 -4.99
CA GLY A 319 5.90 -3.11 -5.71
C GLY A 319 4.39 -3.39 -5.78
N CYS A 320 3.87 -4.43 -5.13
CA CYS A 320 2.43 -4.76 -5.20
C CYS A 320 1.48 -3.65 -4.68
N GLY A 321 1.98 -2.72 -3.85
CA GLY A 321 1.22 -1.56 -3.39
C GLY A 321 0.11 -1.82 -2.36
N ALA A 322 -0.13 -3.07 -1.95
CA ALA A 322 -1.19 -3.43 -1.00
C ALA A 322 -1.12 -2.66 0.33
N CYS A 323 0.09 -2.36 0.80
CA CYS A 323 0.30 -1.56 2.02
C CYS A 323 -0.20 -0.11 1.88
N ALA A 324 -0.01 0.49 0.71
CA ALA A 324 -0.51 1.84 0.41
C ALA A 324 -2.03 1.85 0.26
N ALA A 325 -2.59 0.84 -0.43
CA ALA A 325 -4.03 0.69 -0.61
C ALA A 325 -4.82 0.65 0.70
N VAL A 326 -4.26 0.07 1.76
CA VAL A 326 -4.94 -0.10 3.06
C VAL A 326 -4.50 0.89 4.13
N CYS A 327 -3.54 1.77 3.85
CA CYS A 327 -3.03 2.70 4.85
C CYS A 327 -4.09 3.74 5.24
N PRO A 328 -4.64 3.73 6.46
CA PRO A 328 -5.78 4.59 6.80
C PRO A 328 -5.38 6.04 7.03
N THR A 329 -4.09 6.29 7.26
CA THR A 329 -3.54 7.63 7.51
C THR A 329 -2.84 8.24 6.31
N GLY A 330 -2.59 7.44 5.26
CA GLY A 330 -1.74 7.86 4.15
C GLY A 330 -0.24 7.93 4.50
N ALA A 331 0.19 7.31 5.61
CA ALA A 331 1.61 7.20 5.95
C ALA A 331 2.39 6.42 4.89
N ALA A 332 1.83 5.35 4.36
CA ALA A 332 2.33 4.64 3.19
C ALA A 332 1.50 5.06 1.98
N THR A 333 2.14 5.56 0.93
CA THR A 333 1.51 5.96 -0.33
C THR A 333 2.24 5.33 -1.51
N TYR A 334 1.49 4.96 -2.53
CA TYR A 334 2.06 4.38 -3.75
C TYR A 334 2.69 5.46 -4.61
N ALA A 335 3.83 5.18 -5.23
CA ALA A 335 4.61 6.16 -5.98
C ALA A 335 4.61 5.92 -7.50
N LEU A 336 4.06 4.80 -8.00
CA LEU A 336 4.11 4.39 -9.41
C LEU A 336 2.72 4.08 -10.02
N PRO A 337 1.94 5.05 -10.43
CA PRO A 337 2.07 6.48 -10.16
C PRO A 337 1.54 6.84 -8.75
N PRO A 338 1.85 8.02 -8.23
CA PRO A 338 1.20 8.53 -7.01
C PRO A 338 -0.32 8.62 -7.19
N THR A 339 -1.08 8.32 -6.13
CA THR A 339 -2.55 8.33 -6.17
C THR A 339 -3.12 9.63 -6.76
N GLN A 340 -2.56 10.78 -6.40
CA GLN A 340 -3.03 12.08 -6.94
C GLN A 340 -2.86 12.17 -8.46
N ALA A 341 -1.76 11.66 -9.01
CA ALA A 341 -1.54 11.66 -10.46
C ALA A 341 -2.50 10.69 -11.17
N LEU A 342 -2.71 9.51 -10.58
CA LEU A 342 -3.70 8.55 -11.08
C LEU A 342 -5.12 9.15 -11.07
N LEU A 343 -5.50 9.83 -10.00
CA LEU A 343 -6.82 10.47 -9.89
C LEU A 343 -7.02 11.61 -10.91
N ARG A 344 -6.00 12.44 -11.17
CA ARG A 344 -6.05 13.44 -12.24
C ARG A 344 -6.30 12.78 -13.58
N ARG A 345 -5.56 11.71 -13.89
CA ARG A 345 -5.70 10.95 -15.13
C ARG A 345 -7.08 10.29 -15.26
N LEU A 346 -7.58 9.67 -14.20
CA LEU A 346 -8.92 9.06 -14.13
C LEU A 346 -10.03 10.11 -14.29
N ARG A 347 -9.91 11.24 -13.59
CA ARG A 347 -10.83 12.37 -13.73
C ARG A 347 -10.87 12.88 -15.16
N ARG A 348 -9.69 13.09 -15.77
CA ARG A 348 -9.58 13.55 -17.15
C ARG A 348 -10.22 12.55 -18.11
N LEU A 349 -9.99 11.27 -17.93
CA LEU A 349 -10.60 10.20 -18.72
C LEU A 349 -12.12 10.28 -18.69
N LEU A 350 -12.71 10.29 -17.49
CA LEU A 350 -14.17 10.24 -17.29
C LEU A 350 -14.87 11.51 -17.75
N LEU A 351 -14.36 12.68 -17.38
CA LEU A 351 -14.97 13.96 -17.77
C LEU A 351 -14.87 14.21 -19.27
N THR A 352 -13.72 13.89 -19.88
CA THR A 352 -13.57 14.00 -21.34
C THR A 352 -14.52 13.05 -22.07
N TYR A 353 -14.69 11.82 -21.57
CA TYR A 353 -15.65 10.86 -22.13
C TYR A 353 -17.09 11.41 -22.11
N ALA A 354 -17.50 11.97 -20.98
CA ALA A 354 -18.82 12.57 -20.83
C ALA A 354 -19.00 13.82 -21.73
N ASP A 355 -18.00 14.71 -21.75
CA ASP A 355 -18.03 15.94 -22.58
C ASP A 355 -18.04 15.61 -24.11
N ALA A 356 -17.44 14.46 -24.49
CA ALA A 356 -17.50 13.95 -25.87
C ALA A 356 -18.86 13.30 -26.23
N GLY A 357 -19.78 13.15 -25.28
CA GLY A 357 -21.10 12.55 -25.46
C GLY A 357 -21.15 11.05 -25.15
N GLY A 358 -20.19 10.52 -24.42
CA GLY A 358 -20.20 9.14 -23.94
C GLY A 358 -21.15 8.94 -22.75
N GLU A 359 -21.75 7.75 -22.65
CA GLU A 359 -22.71 7.41 -21.62
C GLU A 359 -22.32 6.13 -20.87
N ALA A 360 -22.71 6.03 -19.60
CA ALA A 360 -22.54 4.88 -18.74
C ALA A 360 -21.11 4.24 -18.77
N PRO A 361 -20.05 5.02 -18.53
CA PRO A 361 -18.68 4.53 -18.67
C PRO A 361 -18.34 3.46 -17.63
N VAL A 362 -17.67 2.39 -18.08
CA VAL A 362 -17.07 1.37 -17.24
C VAL A 362 -15.56 1.60 -17.23
N VAL A 363 -14.97 1.87 -16.10
CA VAL A 363 -13.50 1.96 -15.98
C VAL A 363 -12.94 0.55 -15.82
N LEU A 364 -12.04 0.16 -16.71
CA LEU A 364 -11.27 -1.09 -16.63
C LEU A 364 -9.84 -0.76 -16.19
N LEU A 365 -9.54 -1.00 -14.93
CA LEU A 365 -8.19 -0.84 -14.38
C LEU A 365 -7.42 -2.14 -14.62
N HIS A 366 -6.24 -2.03 -15.23
CA HIS A 366 -5.43 -3.19 -15.62
C HIS A 366 -3.93 -2.86 -15.54
N ASP A 367 -3.08 -3.88 -15.37
CA ASP A 367 -1.63 -3.77 -15.47
C ASP A 367 -1.14 -3.90 -16.93
N ASP A 368 0.16 -3.76 -17.14
CA ASP A 368 0.79 -3.90 -18.45
C ASP A 368 1.15 -5.37 -18.76
N ALA A 369 1.57 -6.14 -17.77
CA ALA A 369 2.08 -7.49 -17.99
C ALA A 369 0.98 -8.48 -18.38
N HIS A 370 -0.18 -8.39 -17.74
CA HIS A 370 -1.31 -9.30 -17.94
C HIS A 370 -2.46 -8.62 -18.70
N GLY A 371 -2.93 -7.49 -18.18
CA GLY A 371 -4.15 -6.86 -18.68
C GLY A 371 -4.00 -6.24 -20.08
N GLU A 372 -2.86 -5.60 -20.38
CA GLU A 372 -2.61 -5.03 -21.71
C GLU A 372 -2.57 -6.13 -22.78
N ALA A 373 -1.93 -7.28 -22.47
CA ALA A 373 -1.86 -8.42 -23.40
C ALA A 373 -3.25 -9.01 -23.71
N LEU A 374 -4.15 -9.09 -22.71
CA LEU A 374 -5.52 -9.58 -22.93
C LEU A 374 -6.35 -8.61 -23.76
N ILE A 375 -6.21 -7.30 -23.54
CA ILE A 375 -6.89 -6.26 -24.34
C ILE A 375 -6.44 -6.32 -25.80
N ASP A 376 -5.14 -6.43 -26.04
CA ASP A 376 -4.59 -6.56 -27.38
C ASP A 376 -5.07 -7.83 -28.07
N ALA A 377 -5.08 -8.98 -27.38
CA ALA A 377 -5.57 -10.23 -27.92
C ALA A 377 -7.07 -10.15 -28.25
N LEU A 378 -7.89 -9.58 -27.39
CA LEU A 378 -9.31 -9.39 -27.61
C LEU A 378 -9.57 -8.50 -28.85
N ALA A 379 -8.81 -7.43 -29.02
CA ALA A 379 -8.96 -6.52 -30.18
C ALA A 379 -8.54 -7.15 -31.50
N ARG A 380 -7.51 -8.03 -31.49
CA ARG A 380 -6.97 -8.65 -32.69
C ARG A 380 -7.71 -9.92 -33.14
N HIS A 381 -8.28 -10.64 -32.19
CA HIS A 381 -8.83 -11.99 -32.40
C HIS A 381 -10.30 -12.13 -31.99
N GLY A 382 -10.88 -11.10 -31.39
CA GLY A 382 -12.25 -11.07 -30.90
C GLY A 382 -12.99 -9.78 -31.25
N ASP A 383 -14.00 -9.44 -30.46
CA ASP A 383 -14.90 -8.30 -30.67
C ASP A 383 -14.30 -6.95 -30.22
N GLY A 384 -13.13 -6.94 -29.60
CA GLY A 384 -12.55 -5.77 -28.98
C GLY A 384 -13.33 -5.29 -27.74
N LEU A 385 -12.84 -4.24 -27.08
CA LEU A 385 -13.52 -3.67 -25.91
C LEU A 385 -14.78 -2.90 -26.30
N PRO A 386 -15.93 -3.09 -25.61
CA PRO A 386 -17.12 -2.27 -25.82
C PRO A 386 -16.81 -0.76 -25.74
N ALA A 387 -17.52 0.07 -26.53
CA ALA A 387 -17.24 1.50 -26.66
C ALA A 387 -17.30 2.26 -25.33
N ARG A 388 -18.10 1.80 -24.37
CA ARG A 388 -18.24 2.39 -23.03
C ARG A 388 -17.20 1.91 -22.01
N VAL A 389 -16.38 0.90 -22.32
CA VAL A 389 -15.34 0.40 -21.45
C VAL A 389 -14.06 1.20 -21.67
N LEU A 390 -13.63 1.94 -20.65
CA LEU A 390 -12.49 2.82 -20.66
C LEU A 390 -11.30 2.13 -19.96
N PRO A 391 -10.34 1.58 -20.70
CA PRO A 391 -9.17 0.99 -20.08
C PRO A 391 -8.27 2.08 -19.51
N LEU A 392 -7.76 1.85 -18.29
CA LEU A 392 -6.79 2.71 -17.63
C LEU A 392 -5.69 1.85 -17.01
N ARG A 393 -4.49 1.96 -17.59
CA ARG A 393 -3.32 1.23 -17.11
C ARG A 393 -2.82 1.77 -15.77
N VAL A 394 -2.58 0.88 -14.83
CA VAL A 394 -1.91 1.09 -13.55
C VAL A 394 -0.71 0.14 -13.47
N ASN A 395 0.23 0.37 -12.54
CA ASN A 395 1.35 -0.57 -12.38
C ASN A 395 0.87 -1.89 -11.75
N GLU A 396 0.06 -1.78 -10.69
CA GLU A 396 -0.48 -2.93 -9.96
C GLU A 396 -1.91 -2.64 -9.53
N VAL A 397 -2.85 -3.52 -9.85
CA VAL A 397 -4.26 -3.36 -9.43
C VAL A 397 -4.47 -3.46 -7.92
N SER A 398 -3.57 -4.16 -7.23
CA SER A 398 -3.57 -4.28 -5.76
C SER A 398 -3.14 -2.99 -5.03
N SER A 399 -2.58 -2.00 -5.75
CA SER A 399 -2.17 -0.71 -5.19
C SER A 399 -3.31 0.30 -5.03
N LEU A 400 -4.49 0.01 -5.57
CA LEU A 400 -5.61 0.95 -5.66
C LEU A 400 -6.25 1.19 -4.29
N ASP A 401 -6.18 2.43 -3.84
CA ASP A 401 -6.77 2.88 -2.60
C ASP A 401 -8.24 3.30 -2.75
N LEU A 402 -8.88 3.61 -1.64
CA LEU A 402 -10.30 3.95 -1.61
C LEU A 402 -10.63 5.24 -2.38
N ALA A 403 -9.66 6.16 -2.54
CA ALA A 403 -9.86 7.41 -3.27
C ALA A 403 -10.12 7.17 -4.77
N VAL A 404 -9.52 6.12 -5.33
CA VAL A 404 -9.74 5.74 -6.74
C VAL A 404 -11.20 5.39 -7.00
N PHE A 405 -11.82 4.60 -6.13
CA PHE A 405 -13.23 4.21 -6.25
C PHE A 405 -14.15 5.41 -6.00
N ALA A 406 -13.89 6.17 -4.94
CA ALA A 406 -14.68 7.36 -4.60
C ALA A 406 -14.63 8.40 -5.73
N GLY A 407 -13.45 8.67 -6.28
CA GLY A 407 -13.28 9.58 -7.41
C GLY A 407 -13.93 9.06 -8.68
N ALA A 408 -13.71 7.80 -9.06
CA ALA A 408 -14.30 7.19 -10.24
C ALA A 408 -15.82 7.36 -10.26
N PHE A 409 -16.49 6.99 -9.17
CA PHE A 409 -17.94 7.11 -9.07
C PHE A 409 -18.41 8.56 -9.05
N ALA A 410 -17.75 9.45 -8.31
CA ALA A 410 -18.10 10.87 -8.26
C ALA A 410 -17.96 11.55 -9.61
N TRP A 411 -16.98 11.16 -10.43
CA TRP A 411 -16.79 11.68 -11.80
C TRP A 411 -17.61 10.94 -12.87
N GLY A 412 -18.55 10.08 -12.44
CA GLY A 412 -19.57 9.52 -13.30
C GLY A 412 -19.30 8.12 -13.85
N ALA A 413 -18.35 7.36 -13.29
CA ALA A 413 -18.23 5.95 -13.64
C ALA A 413 -19.49 5.18 -13.26
N ALA A 414 -20.04 4.44 -14.21
CA ALA A 414 -21.16 3.54 -14.01
C ALA A 414 -20.72 2.28 -13.25
N ALA A 415 -19.54 1.78 -13.59
CA ALA A 415 -18.89 0.67 -12.91
C ALA A 415 -17.37 0.78 -12.99
N VAL A 416 -16.69 0.11 -12.06
CA VAL A 416 -15.24 -0.07 -12.03
C VAL A 416 -14.95 -1.57 -12.04
N ARG A 417 -14.06 -2.01 -12.93
CA ARG A 417 -13.58 -3.40 -13.01
C ARG A 417 -12.07 -3.40 -12.89
N LEU A 418 -11.56 -4.28 -12.06
CA LEU A 418 -10.13 -4.52 -11.89
C LEU A 418 -9.81 -5.84 -12.57
N LEU A 419 -8.98 -5.79 -13.61
CA LEU A 419 -8.58 -7.00 -14.31
C LEU A 419 -7.36 -7.60 -13.62
N ALA A 420 -7.46 -8.87 -13.26
CA ALA A 420 -6.43 -9.61 -12.57
C ALA A 420 -6.29 -11.03 -13.15
N PRO A 421 -5.11 -11.66 -13.00
CA PRO A 421 -4.91 -13.06 -13.38
C PRO A 421 -5.91 -14.00 -12.68
N ALA A 422 -6.28 -15.11 -13.34
CA ALA A 422 -7.17 -16.12 -12.79
C ALA A 422 -6.62 -16.73 -11.49
N LYS A 423 -5.29 -16.87 -11.38
CA LYS A 423 -4.61 -17.17 -10.13
C LYS A 423 -4.28 -15.86 -9.42
N ARG A 424 -4.96 -15.59 -8.34
CA ARG A 424 -4.76 -14.38 -7.54
C ARG A 424 -3.30 -14.16 -7.20
N GLY A 425 -2.81 -12.96 -7.49
CA GLY A 425 -1.51 -12.49 -7.05
C GLY A 425 -1.49 -12.07 -5.57
N HIS A 426 -0.31 -11.67 -5.11
CA HIS A 426 -0.14 -11.15 -3.75
C HIS A 426 -0.79 -9.79 -3.55
N GLY A 427 -1.34 -9.54 -2.35
CA GLY A 427 -1.84 -8.22 -1.95
C GLY A 427 -3.25 -7.87 -2.42
N VAL A 428 -3.94 -8.72 -3.15
CA VAL A 428 -5.31 -8.48 -3.67
C VAL A 428 -6.32 -8.24 -2.55
N ASP A 429 -6.14 -8.86 -1.38
CA ASP A 429 -7.06 -8.71 -0.24
C ASP A 429 -7.21 -7.26 0.23
N GLY A 430 -6.20 -6.42 0.03
CA GLY A 430 -6.25 -5.00 0.35
C GLY A 430 -7.24 -4.24 -0.52
N VAL A 431 -7.17 -4.45 -1.83
CA VAL A 431 -8.07 -3.77 -2.78
C VAL A 431 -9.50 -4.33 -2.71
N LEU A 432 -9.68 -5.62 -2.41
CA LEU A 432 -11.01 -6.19 -2.18
C LEU A 432 -11.72 -5.50 -1.01
N ARG A 433 -11.02 -5.23 0.10
CA ARG A 433 -11.58 -4.44 1.21
C ARG A 433 -12.01 -3.03 0.76
N ASN A 434 -11.22 -2.38 -0.11
CA ASN A 434 -11.60 -1.07 -0.63
C ASN A 434 -12.83 -1.13 -1.55
N ILE A 435 -12.99 -2.21 -2.32
CA ILE A 435 -14.21 -2.49 -3.08
C ILE A 435 -15.41 -2.64 -2.15
N ASP A 436 -15.27 -3.41 -1.06
CA ASP A 436 -16.34 -3.61 -0.06
C ASP A 436 -16.73 -2.29 0.62
N TYR A 437 -15.74 -1.45 1.00
CA TYR A 437 -16.01 -0.13 1.60
C TYR A 437 -16.70 0.81 0.62
N ALA A 438 -16.23 0.88 -0.63
CA ALA A 438 -16.86 1.70 -1.65
C ALA A 438 -18.28 1.22 -1.95
N THR A 439 -18.51 -0.10 -2.03
CA THR A 439 -19.83 -0.70 -2.23
C THR A 439 -20.77 -0.35 -1.07
N ALA A 440 -20.31 -0.48 0.19
CA ALA A 440 -21.11 -0.12 1.36
C ALA A 440 -21.53 1.37 1.35
N VAL A 441 -20.64 2.27 0.90
CA VAL A 441 -21.00 3.70 0.76
C VAL A 441 -22.04 3.89 -0.36
N MET A 442 -21.83 3.27 -1.51
CA MET A 442 -22.78 3.38 -2.65
C MET A 442 -24.17 2.84 -2.27
N ASP A 443 -24.22 1.70 -1.59
CA ASP A 443 -25.46 1.08 -1.12
C ASP A 443 -26.15 1.96 -0.07
N GLY A 444 -25.40 2.45 0.89
CA GLY A 444 -25.90 3.36 1.94
C GLY A 444 -26.45 4.67 1.39
N LEU A 445 -25.93 5.15 0.25
CA LEU A 445 -26.42 6.34 -0.45
C LEU A 445 -27.58 6.03 -1.42
N GLY A 446 -28.01 4.76 -1.53
CA GLY A 446 -29.05 4.35 -2.47
C GLY A 446 -28.63 4.38 -3.94
N LEU A 447 -27.32 4.36 -4.20
CA LEU A 447 -26.72 4.36 -5.55
C LEU A 447 -26.44 2.94 -6.05
N THR A 448 -27.31 2.01 -5.70
CA THR A 448 -27.25 0.60 -6.11
C THR A 448 -27.57 0.43 -7.60
N GLY A 449 -27.24 -0.73 -8.15
CA GLY A 449 -27.52 -1.09 -9.54
C GLY A 449 -27.84 -2.59 -9.65
N PRO A 450 -28.23 -3.04 -10.85
CA PRO A 450 -28.55 -4.46 -11.13
C PRO A 450 -27.30 -5.37 -11.08
N ALA A 451 -26.11 -4.80 -11.00
CA ALA A 451 -24.84 -5.51 -10.84
C ALA A 451 -23.91 -4.72 -9.90
N PRO A 452 -22.91 -5.37 -9.28
CA PRO A 452 -21.91 -4.67 -8.47
C PRO A 452 -21.24 -3.54 -9.24
N ARG A 453 -21.18 -2.35 -8.64
CA ARG A 453 -20.54 -1.18 -9.29
C ARG A 453 -19.02 -1.31 -9.29
N ALA A 454 -18.41 -1.91 -8.29
CA ALA A 454 -16.98 -2.25 -8.28
C ALA A 454 -16.81 -3.77 -8.13
N ALA A 455 -15.93 -4.37 -8.92
CA ALA A 455 -15.61 -5.80 -8.81
C ALA A 455 -14.25 -6.13 -9.42
N LEU A 456 -13.65 -7.21 -8.92
CA LEU A 456 -12.52 -7.87 -9.53
C LEU A 456 -13.00 -8.75 -10.70
N LEU A 457 -12.29 -8.74 -11.80
CA LEU A 457 -12.47 -9.61 -12.97
C LEU A 457 -11.21 -10.48 -13.10
N GLU A 458 -11.33 -11.73 -12.70
CA GLU A 458 -10.22 -12.69 -12.67
C GLU A 458 -10.33 -13.61 -13.90
N THR A 459 -9.40 -13.46 -14.84
CA THR A 459 -9.35 -14.30 -16.05
C THR A 459 -8.01 -14.17 -16.74
N ASP A 460 -7.54 -15.26 -17.36
CA ASP A 460 -6.39 -15.29 -18.28
C ASP A 460 -6.84 -15.46 -19.75
N ASP A 461 -8.18 -15.46 -19.98
CA ASP A 461 -8.75 -15.62 -21.31
C ASP A 461 -9.35 -14.28 -21.80
N PRO A 462 -8.85 -13.74 -22.94
CA PRO A 462 -9.36 -12.48 -23.49
C PRO A 462 -10.82 -12.53 -23.90
N PHE A 463 -11.31 -13.68 -24.35
CA PHE A 463 -12.71 -13.82 -24.79
C PHE A 463 -13.67 -13.82 -23.61
N SER A 464 -13.36 -14.55 -22.54
CA SER A 464 -14.11 -14.51 -21.29
C SER A 464 -14.11 -13.09 -20.68
N MET A 465 -13.00 -12.35 -20.76
CA MET A 465 -12.95 -10.94 -20.38
C MET A 465 -13.92 -10.10 -21.22
N GLY A 466 -13.91 -10.28 -22.54
CA GLY A 466 -14.77 -9.57 -23.47
C GLY A 466 -16.25 -9.82 -23.19
N GLU A 467 -16.65 -11.09 -23.04
CA GLU A 467 -18.02 -11.50 -22.69
C GLU A 467 -18.48 -10.91 -21.36
N ALA A 468 -17.66 -10.98 -20.31
CA ALA A 468 -17.97 -10.42 -19.00
C ALA A 468 -18.19 -8.90 -19.05
N LEU A 469 -17.37 -8.17 -19.84
CA LEU A 469 -17.50 -6.72 -20.00
C LEU A 469 -18.70 -6.33 -20.85
N ALA A 470 -19.02 -7.08 -21.90
CA ALA A 470 -20.20 -6.87 -22.76
C ALA A 470 -21.51 -7.15 -22.01
N ALA A 471 -21.53 -8.19 -21.17
CA ALA A 471 -22.70 -8.58 -20.37
C ALA A 471 -23.04 -7.60 -19.25
N LEU A 472 -22.16 -6.65 -18.91
CA LEU A 472 -22.47 -5.66 -17.88
C LEU A 472 -23.70 -4.84 -18.26
N PRO A 473 -24.69 -4.68 -17.39
CA PRO A 473 -25.86 -3.87 -17.69
C PRO A 473 -25.46 -2.40 -17.90
N ARG A 474 -26.18 -1.69 -18.76
CA ARG A 474 -26.02 -0.24 -18.91
C ARG A 474 -26.65 0.46 -17.71
N MET A 475 -25.82 0.78 -16.73
CA MET A 475 -26.22 1.50 -15.52
C MET A 475 -25.88 2.97 -15.68
N ALA A 476 -26.86 3.85 -15.74
CA ALA A 476 -26.57 5.27 -15.63
C ALA A 476 -26.07 5.59 -14.22
N PRO A 477 -25.15 6.55 -14.04
CA PRO A 477 -24.76 7.02 -12.71
C PRO A 477 -25.94 7.54 -11.88
N GLY A 478 -26.99 8.04 -12.55
CA GLY A 478 -28.18 8.60 -11.92
C GLY A 478 -28.01 10.08 -11.52
N PHE A 479 -26.85 10.67 -11.80
CA PHE A 479 -26.51 12.06 -11.48
C PHE A 479 -25.49 12.61 -12.47
N ALA A 480 -25.34 13.94 -12.52
CA ALA A 480 -24.30 14.58 -13.33
C ALA A 480 -22.91 14.37 -12.68
N PRO A 481 -21.88 14.05 -13.48
CA PRO A 481 -20.52 13.91 -12.98
C PRO A 481 -20.05 15.16 -12.22
N ALA A 482 -19.50 14.97 -11.02
CA ALA A 482 -18.85 16.04 -10.29
C ALA A 482 -17.59 16.52 -11.04
N ARG A 483 -17.22 17.80 -10.85
CA ARG A 483 -16.09 18.40 -11.58
C ARG A 483 -14.94 18.86 -10.66
N PHE A 484 -15.01 18.54 -9.35
CA PHE A 484 -13.94 18.90 -8.41
C PHE A 484 -12.61 18.24 -8.78
N GLU A 485 -11.52 18.86 -8.39
CA GLU A 485 -10.19 18.26 -8.44
C GLU A 485 -9.88 17.67 -7.07
N ALA A 486 -9.51 16.39 -7.03
CA ALA A 486 -9.16 15.71 -5.79
C ALA A 486 -7.77 16.18 -5.32
N LEU A 487 -7.72 16.79 -4.13
CA LEU A 487 -6.51 17.36 -3.56
C LEU A 487 -6.30 16.87 -2.12
N GLY A 488 -5.04 16.81 -1.72
CA GLY A 488 -4.63 16.41 -0.37
C GLY A 488 -4.16 14.97 -0.27
N SER A 489 -4.29 14.38 0.91
CA SER A 489 -3.96 12.98 1.17
C SER A 489 -4.97 12.02 0.50
N PRO A 490 -4.63 10.74 0.28
CA PRO A 490 -5.56 9.74 -0.25
C PRO A 490 -6.89 9.69 0.54
N ARG A 491 -6.82 9.85 1.87
CA ARG A 491 -8.00 9.90 2.72
C ARG A 491 -8.90 11.10 2.41
N GLU A 492 -8.33 12.30 2.32
CA GLU A 492 -9.09 13.53 2.02
C GLU A 492 -9.70 13.46 0.63
N MET A 493 -8.97 12.91 -0.35
CA MET A 493 -9.48 12.69 -1.70
C MET A 493 -10.66 11.72 -1.72
N ALA A 494 -10.60 10.63 -0.93
CA ALA A 494 -11.72 9.70 -0.78
C ALA A 494 -12.95 10.39 -0.14
N GLN A 495 -12.75 11.20 0.90
CA GLN A 495 -13.82 11.97 1.54
C GLN A 495 -14.47 12.96 0.57
N GLN A 496 -13.67 13.68 -0.23
CA GLN A 496 -14.18 14.59 -1.26
C GLN A 496 -15.07 13.86 -2.28
N GLY A 497 -14.62 12.69 -2.75
CA GLY A 497 -15.39 11.86 -3.68
C GLY A 497 -16.73 11.39 -3.08
N PHE A 498 -16.69 10.84 -1.87
CA PHE A 498 -17.92 10.36 -1.22
C PHE A 498 -18.87 11.50 -0.83
N ARG A 499 -18.38 12.67 -0.46
CA ARG A 499 -19.24 13.86 -0.22
C ARG A 499 -19.90 14.32 -1.51
N ALA A 500 -19.18 14.36 -2.62
CA ALA A 500 -19.76 14.68 -3.92
C ALA A 500 -20.85 13.67 -4.33
N LEU A 501 -20.65 12.38 -4.08
CA LEU A 501 -21.67 11.35 -4.30
C LEU A 501 -22.91 11.54 -3.43
N ARG A 502 -22.72 11.88 -2.14
CA ARG A 502 -23.83 12.17 -1.21
C ARG A 502 -24.62 13.40 -1.65
N GLU A 503 -23.96 14.43 -2.13
CA GLU A 503 -24.63 15.63 -2.67
C GLU A 503 -25.45 15.32 -3.93
N ALA A 504 -24.95 14.42 -4.76
CA ALA A 504 -25.61 14.00 -6.00
C ALA A 504 -26.75 12.98 -5.74
N ALA A 505 -26.68 12.22 -4.65
CA ALA A 505 -27.68 11.20 -4.30
C ALA A 505 -29.03 11.84 -3.94
N SER A 506 -30.14 11.20 -4.38
CA SER A 506 -31.49 11.65 -4.05
C SER A 506 -31.80 11.48 -2.55
N ALA A 507 -31.30 10.40 -1.94
CA ALA A 507 -31.42 10.16 -0.50
C ALA A 507 -30.33 10.92 0.24
N ARG A 508 -30.76 11.93 1.06
CA ARG A 508 -29.84 12.71 1.86
C ARG A 508 -29.51 12.04 3.20
N VAL A 509 -28.83 10.89 3.10
CA VAL A 509 -28.38 10.14 4.27
C VAL A 509 -27.28 10.92 4.99
N ALA A 510 -27.38 11.05 6.32
CA ALA A 510 -26.37 11.71 7.13
C ALA A 510 -25.20 10.78 7.50
N VAL A 511 -25.49 9.50 7.74
CA VAL A 511 -24.50 8.52 8.19
C VAL A 511 -24.69 7.21 7.43
N VAL A 512 -23.61 6.63 6.95
CA VAL A 512 -23.55 5.31 6.34
C VAL A 512 -22.70 4.39 7.21
N ALA A 513 -23.26 3.27 7.66
CA ALA A 513 -22.50 2.24 8.37
C ALA A 513 -21.50 1.58 7.42
N LEU A 514 -20.30 1.30 7.91
CA LEU A 514 -19.23 0.67 7.14
C LEU A 514 -18.84 -0.68 7.74
N PRO A 515 -18.29 -1.58 6.92
CA PRO A 515 -17.72 -2.84 7.40
C PRO A 515 -16.62 -2.62 8.45
N GLU A 516 -16.39 -3.63 9.25
CA GLU A 516 -15.32 -3.64 10.24
C GLU A 516 -13.96 -3.28 9.61
N LYS A 517 -13.13 -2.57 10.36
CA LYS A 517 -11.82 -2.06 9.92
C LYS A 517 -11.88 -1.03 8.79
N ALA A 518 -13.04 -0.47 8.43
CA ALA A 518 -13.06 0.68 7.54
C ALA A 518 -12.25 1.86 8.13
N PRO A 519 -11.64 2.72 7.27
CA PRO A 519 -10.76 3.78 7.75
C PRO A 519 -11.51 5.04 8.21
N PHE A 520 -12.83 4.99 8.41
CA PHE A 520 -13.69 6.09 8.85
C PHE A 520 -14.58 5.63 9.99
N GLY A 521 -14.85 6.49 10.97
CA GLY A 521 -15.82 6.17 11.99
C GLY A 521 -15.74 7.04 13.24
N LEU A 522 -16.66 6.75 14.15
CA LEU A 522 -16.80 7.36 15.45
C LEU A 522 -15.96 6.60 16.49
N ALA A 523 -15.36 7.33 17.41
CA ALA A 523 -14.88 6.79 18.68
C ALA A 523 -15.83 7.25 19.77
N LEU A 524 -16.75 6.38 20.15
CA LEU A 524 -17.75 6.64 21.17
C LEU A 524 -17.10 6.56 22.56
N VAL A 525 -17.32 7.59 23.37
CA VAL A 525 -16.81 7.68 24.75
C VAL A 525 -17.97 7.58 25.72
N ASP A 526 -17.95 6.59 26.62
CA ASP A 526 -18.85 6.58 27.76
C ASP A 526 -18.47 7.71 28.72
N GLN A 527 -19.31 8.76 28.73
CA GLN A 527 -19.04 9.97 29.49
C GLN A 527 -19.07 9.76 31.03
N ALA A 528 -19.85 8.80 31.51
CA ALA A 528 -19.96 8.51 32.94
C ALA A 528 -18.66 7.86 33.47
N GLY A 529 -18.09 6.95 32.70
CA GLY A 529 -16.84 6.29 33.07
C GLY A 529 -15.58 7.09 32.76
N CYS A 530 -15.64 8.14 31.93
CA CYS A 530 -14.48 8.91 31.51
C CYS A 530 -14.01 9.88 32.64
N THR A 531 -12.74 9.71 33.05
CA THR A 531 -12.10 10.54 34.08
C THR A 531 -11.33 11.75 33.55
N LEU A 532 -11.44 12.04 32.23
CA LEU A 532 -10.68 13.11 31.55
C LEU A 532 -9.16 13.03 31.78
N CYS A 533 -8.61 11.81 31.85
CA CYS A 533 -7.17 11.61 32.00
C CYS A 533 -6.37 11.97 30.73
N LEU A 534 -7.04 12.24 29.61
CA LEU A 534 -6.50 12.69 28.32
C LEU A 534 -5.48 11.73 27.67
N ALA A 535 -5.36 10.48 28.15
CA ALA A 535 -4.47 9.49 27.56
C ALA A 535 -4.76 9.21 26.07
N CYS A 536 -6.04 9.31 25.66
CA CYS A 536 -6.47 9.14 24.26
C CYS A 536 -5.94 10.24 23.32
N THR A 537 -5.72 11.46 23.80
CA THR A 537 -5.19 12.57 23.00
C THR A 537 -3.71 12.38 22.67
N SER A 538 -2.94 11.87 23.64
CA SER A 538 -1.49 11.68 23.50
C SER A 538 -1.10 10.58 22.50
N VAL A 539 -2.01 9.64 22.23
CA VAL A 539 -1.75 8.50 21.32
C VAL A 539 -2.43 8.64 19.97
N CYS A 540 -3.28 9.65 19.76
CA CYS A 540 -4.02 9.80 18.51
C CYS A 540 -3.10 10.32 17.40
N PRO A 541 -2.79 9.50 16.34
CA PRO A 541 -1.85 9.88 15.30
C PRO A 541 -2.38 10.99 14.38
N THR A 542 -3.70 11.12 14.29
CA THR A 542 -4.39 12.07 13.41
C THR A 542 -5.00 13.25 14.19
N SER A 543 -4.73 13.35 15.49
CA SER A 543 -5.32 14.37 16.36
C SER A 543 -6.86 14.40 16.32
N ALA A 544 -7.50 13.25 16.05
CA ALA A 544 -8.96 13.15 16.14
C ALA A 544 -9.45 13.41 17.57
N PHE A 545 -8.73 12.94 18.60
CA PHE A 545 -8.92 13.37 19.98
C PHE A 545 -7.99 14.53 20.32
N THR A 546 -8.54 15.61 20.85
CA THR A 546 -7.80 16.80 21.31
C THR A 546 -8.31 17.24 22.69
N ALA A 547 -7.42 17.89 23.45
CA ALA A 547 -7.77 18.54 24.70
C ALA A 547 -7.92 20.05 24.50
N ASN A 548 -8.78 20.70 25.30
CA ASN A 548 -8.78 22.13 25.38
C ASN A 548 -7.69 22.58 26.38
N PRO A 549 -6.77 23.47 26.00
CA PRO A 549 -5.71 23.93 26.91
C PRO A 549 -6.24 24.72 28.10
N ASP A 550 -7.38 25.44 27.96
CA ASP A 550 -7.91 26.37 28.96
C ASP A 550 -8.98 25.75 29.88
N ARG A 551 -9.54 24.62 29.46
CA ARG A 551 -10.63 23.96 30.19
C ARG A 551 -10.46 22.43 30.15
N PRO A 552 -10.92 21.71 31.19
CA PRO A 552 -10.95 20.27 31.21
C PRO A 552 -12.00 19.71 30.23
N GLU A 553 -11.67 19.71 28.95
CA GLU A 553 -12.53 19.24 27.87
C GLU A 553 -11.78 18.26 26.98
N LEU A 554 -12.43 17.15 26.68
CA LEU A 554 -12.04 16.21 25.61
C LEU A 554 -12.89 16.51 24.40
N ARG A 555 -12.24 16.74 23.27
CA ARG A 555 -12.89 16.98 21.96
C ARG A 555 -12.57 15.85 21.00
N PHE A 556 -13.50 15.58 20.09
CA PHE A 556 -13.36 14.58 19.06
C PHE A 556 -13.76 15.13 17.70
N LEU A 557 -12.89 14.91 16.69
CA LEU A 557 -13.11 15.26 15.29
C LEU A 557 -13.29 13.96 14.50
N GLU A 558 -14.53 13.67 14.10
CA GLU A 558 -14.86 12.38 13.45
C GLU A 558 -14.17 12.20 12.10
N ASP A 559 -14.11 13.25 11.27
CA ASP A 559 -13.45 13.23 9.97
C ASP A 559 -11.95 12.85 10.03
N ALA A 560 -11.30 13.13 11.14
CA ALA A 560 -9.89 12.78 11.34
C ALA A 560 -9.69 11.36 11.89
N CYS A 561 -10.73 10.67 12.35
CA CYS A 561 -10.61 9.34 12.95
C CYS A 561 -10.35 8.26 11.90
N VAL A 562 -9.26 7.51 12.06
CA VAL A 562 -8.84 6.43 11.16
C VAL A 562 -9.13 5.03 11.70
N GLN A 563 -9.89 4.92 12.78
CA GLN A 563 -10.28 3.62 13.36
C GLN A 563 -9.08 2.71 13.69
N CYS A 564 -7.97 3.29 14.20
CA CYS A 564 -6.74 2.53 14.50
C CYS A 564 -6.77 1.81 15.85
N GLY A 565 -7.67 2.16 16.75
CA GLY A 565 -7.84 1.50 18.04
C GLY A 565 -6.90 1.95 19.17
N LEU A 566 -5.89 2.78 18.91
CA LEU A 566 -4.91 3.21 19.92
C LEU A 566 -5.56 3.88 21.14
N CYS A 567 -6.57 4.72 20.94
CA CYS A 567 -7.29 5.39 22.02
C CYS A 567 -8.01 4.39 22.94
N ALA A 568 -8.66 3.39 22.37
CA ALA A 568 -9.36 2.33 23.11
C ALA A 568 -8.36 1.45 23.89
N ALA A 569 -7.25 1.05 23.22
CA ALA A 569 -6.20 0.23 23.84
C ALA A 569 -5.45 0.95 24.98
N THR A 570 -5.38 2.29 24.93
CA THR A 570 -4.67 3.10 25.92
C THR A 570 -5.57 3.58 27.06
N CYS A 571 -6.90 3.60 26.87
CA CYS A 571 -7.83 4.08 27.87
C CYS A 571 -7.78 3.22 29.15
N PRO A 572 -7.39 3.80 30.31
CA PRO A 572 -7.29 3.03 31.55
C PRO A 572 -8.66 2.62 32.11
N GLU A 573 -9.70 3.36 31.75
CA GLU A 573 -11.09 3.11 32.18
C GLU A 573 -11.86 2.24 31.18
N LYS A 574 -11.28 1.94 29.97
CA LYS A 574 -11.89 1.13 28.91
C LYS A 574 -13.28 1.63 28.44
N VAL A 575 -13.43 2.94 28.36
CA VAL A 575 -14.71 3.62 28.03
C VAL A 575 -14.81 4.05 26.56
N ILE A 576 -13.88 3.64 25.70
CA ILE A 576 -13.87 4.02 24.29
C ILE A 576 -14.16 2.79 23.43
N THR A 577 -15.22 2.90 22.60
CA THR A 577 -15.59 1.93 21.59
C THR A 577 -15.51 2.54 20.21
N LEU A 578 -15.21 1.73 19.19
CA LEU A 578 -15.09 2.17 17.81
C LEU A 578 -16.30 1.72 17.02
N GLU A 579 -16.85 2.63 16.20
CA GLU A 579 -17.98 2.40 15.33
C GLU A 579 -17.59 2.80 13.89
N PRO A 580 -17.32 1.84 13.00
CA PRO A 580 -17.01 2.12 11.59
C PRO A 580 -18.22 2.72 10.87
N ARG A 581 -18.09 3.96 10.40
CA ARG A 581 -19.14 4.67 9.67
C ARG A 581 -18.56 5.85 8.89
N LEU A 582 -19.28 6.32 7.89
CA LEU A 582 -18.99 7.57 7.20
C LEU A 582 -20.11 8.57 7.52
N ASN A 583 -19.73 9.66 8.14
CA ASN A 583 -20.63 10.72 8.56
C ASN A 583 -20.50 11.93 7.62
N PHE A 584 -21.59 12.31 6.97
CA PHE A 584 -21.65 13.42 6.02
C PHE A 584 -22.16 14.72 6.64
N ALA A 585 -22.53 14.72 7.93
CA ALA A 585 -22.97 15.91 8.62
C ALA A 585 -21.82 16.93 8.77
N LEU A 586 -22.13 18.22 8.77
CA LEU A 586 -21.14 19.28 8.91
C LEU A 586 -20.39 19.21 10.25
N GLU A 587 -21.05 18.69 11.26
CA GLU A 587 -20.51 18.47 12.61
C GLU A 587 -19.35 17.46 12.61
N ALA A 588 -19.32 16.51 11.66
CA ALA A 588 -18.22 15.54 11.55
C ALA A 588 -16.87 16.21 11.24
N ALA A 589 -16.91 17.37 10.57
CA ALA A 589 -15.73 18.18 10.24
C ALA A 589 -15.33 19.17 11.33
N GLN A 590 -15.99 19.13 12.51
CA GLN A 590 -15.74 20.05 13.61
C GLN A 590 -15.36 19.29 14.89
N PRO A 591 -14.41 19.80 15.69
CA PRO A 591 -14.10 19.19 16.97
C PRO A 591 -15.27 19.38 17.95
N LEU A 592 -16.01 18.30 18.21
CA LEU A 592 -17.12 18.31 19.17
C LEU A 592 -16.63 17.97 20.58
N VAL A 593 -17.18 18.64 21.61
CA VAL A 593 -16.90 18.33 23.01
C VAL A 593 -17.59 17.02 23.36
N VAL A 594 -16.84 15.98 23.65
CA VAL A 594 -17.35 14.66 24.04
C VAL A 594 -17.42 14.49 25.57
N LYS A 595 -16.59 15.23 26.30
CA LYS A 595 -16.60 15.26 27.75
C LYS A 595 -16.07 16.62 28.26
N ALA A 596 -16.75 17.21 29.16
CA ALA A 596 -16.29 18.41 29.91
C ALA A 596 -16.53 18.22 31.38
N GLU A 597 -15.64 18.75 32.21
CA GLU A 597 -15.76 18.76 33.67
C GLU A 597 -15.30 20.09 34.27
N GLU A 598 -15.71 20.33 35.50
CA GLU A 598 -15.19 21.45 36.24
C GLU A 598 -13.75 21.22 36.69
N PRO A 599 -12.86 22.19 36.49
CA PRO A 599 -11.52 22.11 37.04
C PRO A 599 -11.54 22.07 38.57
N ALA A 600 -10.58 21.37 39.16
CA ALA A 600 -10.34 21.44 40.60
C ALA A 600 -9.46 22.65 40.91
N ALA A 601 -9.84 23.43 41.90
CA ALA A 601 -9.03 24.53 42.42
C ALA A 601 -8.16 24.03 43.57
N CYS A 602 -6.89 24.40 43.58
CA CYS A 602 -5.99 24.12 44.69
C CYS A 602 -6.48 24.83 45.97
N PRO A 603 -6.74 24.14 47.08
CA PRO A 603 -7.24 24.78 48.30
C PRO A 603 -6.24 25.77 48.92
N ARG A 604 -4.97 25.76 48.53
CA ARG A 604 -3.94 26.66 49.07
C ARG A 604 -3.72 27.91 48.23
N CYS A 605 -3.63 27.80 46.89
CA CYS A 605 -3.28 28.91 46.02
C CYS A 605 -4.37 29.25 44.98
N ASN A 606 -5.48 28.53 44.96
CA ASN A 606 -6.60 28.68 44.03
C ASN A 606 -6.26 28.43 42.54
N LYS A 607 -5.02 27.94 42.23
CA LYS A 607 -4.65 27.55 40.91
C LYS A 607 -5.53 26.40 40.45
N LEU A 608 -6.11 26.51 39.25
CA LEU A 608 -6.86 25.42 38.62
C LEU A 608 -5.88 24.31 38.14
N PHE A 609 -6.16 23.08 38.51
CA PHE A 609 -5.33 21.92 38.11
C PHE A 609 -6.19 20.66 38.06
N GLY A 610 -6.00 19.80 37.05
CA GLY A 610 -6.76 18.56 36.92
C GLY A 610 -8.28 18.74 36.92
N THR A 611 -9.03 17.65 37.12
CA THR A 611 -10.48 17.64 37.26
C THR A 611 -10.89 17.08 38.63
N LYS A 612 -12.04 17.52 39.17
CA LYS A 612 -12.59 16.99 40.45
C LYS A 612 -12.72 15.45 40.37
N ALA A 613 -13.21 14.92 39.21
CA ALA A 613 -13.42 13.49 39.03
C ALA A 613 -12.09 12.70 38.97
N SER A 614 -11.08 13.21 38.26
CA SER A 614 -9.77 12.52 38.18
C SER A 614 -9.07 12.47 39.55
N ILE A 615 -9.13 13.58 40.33
CA ILE A 615 -8.57 13.62 41.68
C ILE A 615 -9.30 12.65 42.61
N ALA A 616 -10.63 12.63 42.58
CA ALA A 616 -11.45 11.69 43.38
C ALA A 616 -11.11 10.24 43.02
N ARG A 617 -10.92 9.92 41.70
CA ARG A 617 -10.56 8.59 41.25
C ARG A 617 -9.17 8.18 41.73
N VAL A 618 -8.18 9.07 41.60
CA VAL A 618 -6.81 8.82 42.10
C VAL A 618 -6.85 8.59 43.62
N LYS A 619 -7.59 9.42 44.38
CA LYS A 619 -7.75 9.24 45.84
C LYS A 619 -8.37 7.87 46.14
N ALA A 620 -9.44 7.47 45.44
CA ALA A 620 -10.06 6.17 45.64
C ALA A 620 -9.13 4.99 45.35
N LYS A 621 -8.32 5.07 44.27
CA LYS A 621 -7.34 4.04 43.95
C LYS A 621 -6.16 3.96 44.92
N LEU A 622 -5.75 5.11 45.48
CA LEU A 622 -4.60 5.19 46.38
C LEU A 622 -4.98 5.05 47.85
N SER A 623 -6.25 5.16 48.25
CA SER A 623 -6.70 5.06 49.65
C SER A 623 -6.32 3.74 50.31
N ALA A 624 -6.28 2.64 49.55
CA ALA A 624 -5.88 1.34 50.06
C ALA A 624 -4.35 1.11 49.96
N HIS A 625 -3.59 2.02 49.38
CA HIS A 625 -2.15 1.88 49.25
C HIS A 625 -1.45 2.32 50.56
N TRP A 626 -0.53 1.52 51.05
CA TRP A 626 0.16 1.74 52.33
C TRP A 626 0.79 3.14 52.46
N MET A 627 1.28 3.74 51.37
CA MET A 627 1.89 5.07 51.34
C MET A 627 0.86 6.17 51.56
N PHE A 628 -0.41 5.97 51.28
CA PHE A 628 -1.51 6.91 51.39
C PHE A 628 -2.53 6.53 52.47
N ALA A 629 -2.16 5.63 53.40
CA ALA A 629 -3.02 5.24 54.52
C ALA A 629 -3.23 6.40 55.51
N ASP A 630 -2.33 7.40 55.53
CA ASP A 630 -2.44 8.60 56.33
C ASP A 630 -3.32 9.66 55.65
N PRO A 631 -4.37 10.20 56.32
CA PRO A 631 -5.20 11.28 55.78
C PRO A 631 -4.43 12.53 55.35
N ALA A 632 -3.35 12.90 56.02
CA ALA A 632 -2.51 14.04 55.68
C ALA A 632 -1.85 13.85 54.29
N ARG A 633 -1.44 12.64 54.00
CA ARG A 633 -0.88 12.29 52.68
C ARG A 633 -1.95 12.24 51.59
N GLN A 634 -3.16 11.80 51.91
CA GLN A 634 -4.28 11.88 50.96
C GLN A 634 -4.64 13.32 50.62
N ALA A 635 -4.55 14.27 51.58
CA ALA A 635 -4.80 15.69 51.37
C ALA A 635 -3.79 16.33 50.38
N LEU A 636 -2.58 15.82 50.28
CA LEU A 636 -1.60 16.26 49.25
C LEU A 636 -2.09 16.06 47.82
N LEU A 637 -3.01 15.12 47.57
CA LEU A 637 -3.58 14.87 46.27
C LEU A 637 -4.56 15.97 45.82
N ASP A 638 -5.06 16.79 46.77
CA ASP A 638 -5.93 17.93 46.48
C ASP A 638 -5.14 19.21 46.16
N LEU A 639 -3.82 19.21 46.30
CA LEU A 639 -2.94 20.34 46.02
C LEU A 639 -2.41 20.29 44.57
N CYS A 640 -2.26 21.50 43.98
CA CYS A 640 -1.53 21.60 42.70
C CYS A 640 -0.05 21.17 42.86
N GLU A 641 0.62 20.93 41.75
CA GLU A 641 2.02 20.44 41.72
C GLU A 641 2.96 21.31 42.57
N ASP A 642 2.86 22.64 42.47
CA ASP A 642 3.71 23.57 43.22
C ASP A 642 3.43 23.54 44.74
N CYS A 643 2.16 23.57 45.11
CA CYS A 643 1.76 23.54 46.53
C CYS A 643 2.01 22.16 47.16
N ARG A 644 1.93 21.09 46.38
CA ARG A 644 2.23 19.72 46.84
C ARG A 644 3.69 19.57 47.20
N VAL A 645 4.60 20.07 46.35
CA VAL A 645 6.04 20.07 46.63
C VAL A 645 6.33 20.93 47.89
N LEU A 646 5.76 22.13 47.96
CA LEU A 646 5.96 23.00 49.15
C LEU A 646 5.45 22.35 50.42
N GLU A 647 4.30 21.70 50.41
CA GLU A 647 3.74 21.02 51.59
C GLU A 647 4.57 19.79 51.99
N ALA A 648 5.02 19.00 50.99
CA ALA A 648 5.89 17.86 51.24
C ALA A 648 7.24 18.26 51.83
N THR A 649 7.80 19.43 51.42
CA THR A 649 9.11 19.91 51.87
C THR A 649 9.04 20.72 53.17
N ASN A 650 7.99 21.56 53.37
CA ASN A 650 7.89 22.49 54.49
C ASN A 650 6.93 21.98 55.58
N GLY A 651 6.01 21.08 55.28
CA GLY A 651 5.00 20.56 56.19
C GLY A 651 5.47 19.43 57.11
N GLY A 652 6.74 19.08 57.09
CA GLY A 652 7.29 18.01 57.95
C GLY A 652 6.82 16.60 57.58
N ILE A 653 6.17 16.45 56.43
CA ILE A 653 5.79 15.15 55.89
C ILE A 653 7.01 14.54 55.24
N ASP A 654 7.71 13.65 55.94
CA ASP A 654 8.81 12.90 55.36
C ASP A 654 8.28 12.06 54.16
N PRO A 655 8.74 12.33 52.92
CA PRO A 655 8.28 11.58 51.76
C PRO A 655 8.61 10.08 51.86
N TYR A 656 9.54 9.67 52.71
CA TYR A 656 9.97 8.30 52.93
C TYR A 656 9.39 7.63 54.19
N ALA A 657 8.84 8.41 55.16
CA ALA A 657 8.17 7.90 56.33
C ALA A 657 6.70 7.56 56.02
N GLY A 658 6.44 6.40 55.49
CA GLY A 658 5.09 5.84 55.33
C GLY A 658 4.75 4.84 56.43
N ALA A 659 3.52 4.32 56.39
CA ALA A 659 3.21 3.06 57.11
C ALA A 659 4.23 1.98 56.72
N PRO A 660 4.54 1.02 57.58
CA PRO A 660 5.50 -0.05 57.29
C PRO A 660 5.20 -0.64 55.92
N ARG A 661 6.22 -0.69 55.07
CA ARG A 661 6.06 -1.23 53.71
C ARG A 661 5.62 -2.70 53.88
N PRO A 662 4.55 -3.12 53.16
CA PRO A 662 4.17 -4.55 53.18
C PRO A 662 5.38 -5.41 52.83
N VAL A 663 5.58 -6.47 53.61
CA VAL A 663 6.64 -7.43 53.32
C VAL A 663 6.44 -7.96 51.91
N THR A 664 7.48 -7.88 51.10
CA THR A 664 7.42 -8.39 49.71
C THR A 664 7.17 -9.88 49.77
N LYS A 665 6.04 -10.32 49.23
CA LYS A 665 5.73 -11.74 49.15
C LYS A 665 6.76 -12.43 48.25
N THR A 666 7.31 -13.53 48.73
CA THR A 666 8.18 -14.40 47.95
C THR A 666 7.35 -15.26 46.98
N THR A 667 8.00 -15.89 46.02
CA THR A 667 7.33 -16.86 45.13
C THR A 667 6.66 -17.98 45.90
N GLU A 668 7.26 -18.39 47.01
CA GLU A 668 6.71 -19.39 47.92
C GLU A 668 5.44 -18.94 48.64
N ASP A 669 5.34 -17.65 49.00
CA ASP A 669 4.14 -17.08 49.59
C ASP A 669 2.98 -17.07 48.60
N TYR A 670 3.23 -16.72 47.35
CA TYR A 670 2.23 -16.79 46.28
C TYR A 670 1.77 -18.23 46.02
N LEU A 671 2.69 -19.20 46.05
CA LEU A 671 2.33 -20.60 45.87
C LEU A 671 1.48 -21.11 47.03
N ARG A 672 1.83 -20.77 48.29
CA ARG A 672 1.04 -21.10 49.48
C ARG A 672 -0.36 -20.50 49.45
N GLU A 673 -0.49 -19.22 49.02
CA GLU A 673 -1.80 -18.56 48.85
C GLU A 673 -2.63 -19.25 47.77
N ALA A 674 -2.03 -19.59 46.62
CA ALA A 674 -2.71 -20.32 45.56
C ALA A 674 -3.16 -21.71 46.01
N GLU A 675 -2.38 -22.40 46.83
CA GLU A 675 -2.78 -23.70 47.46
C GLU A 675 -3.90 -23.54 48.47
N ARG A 676 -3.87 -22.49 49.31
CA ARG A 676 -4.95 -22.20 50.28
C ARG A 676 -6.25 -21.85 49.51
N ALA A 677 -6.17 -21.04 48.50
CA ALA A 677 -7.32 -20.70 47.65
C ALA A 677 -7.93 -21.94 46.97
N LYS A 678 -7.11 -22.89 46.55
CA LYS A 678 -7.57 -24.21 46.03
C LYS A 678 -8.26 -25.08 47.08
N ARG A 679 -7.91 -24.91 48.35
CA ARG A 679 -8.51 -25.65 49.47
C ARG A 679 -9.75 -24.95 50.06
N GLY A 680 -10.14 -23.76 49.52
CA GLY A 680 -11.29 -23.01 50.05
C GLY A 680 -11.04 -22.35 51.42
N GLU A 681 -9.78 -22.23 51.86
CA GLU A 681 -9.36 -21.54 53.08
C GLU A 681 -9.06 -20.09 52.76
N SER A 682 -9.93 -19.17 53.25
CA SER A 682 -9.80 -17.70 53.05
C SER A 682 -8.74 -17.13 54.03
#